data_9372f12ca2050f8170fa5ee520f54771
#
_entry.id   9372f12ca2050f8170fa5ee520f54771
#
_cell.length_a   1.000
_cell.length_b   1.000
_cell.length_c   1.000
_cell.angle_alpha   90.00
_cell.angle_beta   90.00
_cell.angle_gamma   90.00
#
_symmetry.space_group_name_H-M   'P 1'
#
loop_
_entity.id
_entity.type
_entity.pdbx_description
1 polymer ?
#
loop_
_entity_poly.entity_id
_entity_poly.type
_entity_poly.pdbx_seq_one_letter_code
_entity_poly.pdbx_strand_id
1 'polypeptide(L)'
;MGEPEGSVRPDGDRPPREPDRGVDDPRRPLVVALVGNPNTGKSTLFTALAGIPTRIGNYPGVTVEEKVGRFAHRGRTIDLVDLPGTYSLVPKSPDEQVVVDVLHGRLPGVPVPDCIVIVADATNLERNCYLATQALALGRPAVVALTLCDAAEEKGISIDAAELGRRLSCPVVPVVAPARQGIEELGDRIIAAVGTSPPPPRGLERHAALVDSRHEPAAREAIARYAWIEELLDGVVQRRPPLRPPLAERIDAVLTHRVWGTLIFAATMLAMFSAIFWLATPLMDWISAGVDAVAGLAESLLPPGAIRALVVDGVLAGVGGVVVFVPQIAMLFLFVAVLEGCGYLSRAAFLMDRLLCGVGLGGKSFIPLLSSFACAIPGIMAARTIENPRDRLLTILVAPLMSCSARLPVYLLLCGAFVPNVPVGLPWLRLPALVLASMYAVGVLAAATVSLVLSRTVFFGPPQPFVMELPGWRWPRPAVVLERAREAVWSFLQNAGTLIVAVSIVIWALSTYPHDTDAIEADVAAGRASLAARLAELPADAPDHEALSVELASLDTEDGLAAARRGAAQRQSLLGRMGRLVEPLVRPLGWDWRLGCAAIASFPAREVVLGTLGVIYNLGDVDPGEEAGASALVRRLRAATWDGTNRRVFTLPVALSIMVFFALCAQCASTLVVIGRETGSWVWPVVTFTYMTVLAWLAAFATYQIGTRLLG
;
A
#
# COMPACT_ATOMS: atom_id res chain seq x y z
N MET A 1 61.41 -8.27 -24.47
CA MET A 1 61.55 -7.23 -25.53
C MET A 1 60.14 -6.89 -25.99
N GLY A 2 59.71 -5.66 -25.80
CA GLY A 2 58.41 -5.14 -26.26
C GLY A 2 57.61 -4.52 -25.12
N GLU A 3 57.98 -3.31 -24.66
CA GLU A 3 57.12 -2.43 -23.87
C GLU A 3 55.93 -1.98 -24.73
N PRO A 4 54.74 -1.81 -24.16
CA PRO A 4 53.77 -0.92 -24.76
C PRO A 4 53.76 0.44 -24.02
N GLU A 5 54.14 1.45 -24.76
CA GLU A 5 53.89 2.85 -24.50
C GLU A 5 52.39 3.17 -24.51
N GLY A 6 52.04 4.20 -23.73
CA GLY A 6 50.85 5.00 -24.00
C GLY A 6 49.80 5.00 -22.93
N SER A 7 50.10 5.62 -21.76
CA SER A 7 49.04 6.11 -20.86
C SER A 7 48.37 7.34 -21.48
N VAL A 8 47.27 7.14 -22.19
CA VAL A 8 46.33 8.20 -22.57
C VAL A 8 45.53 8.59 -21.33
N ARG A 9 45.84 9.73 -20.76
CA ARG A 9 44.94 10.40 -19.80
C ARG A 9 43.69 10.81 -20.58
N PRO A 10 42.46 10.49 -20.11
CA PRO A 10 41.28 11.07 -20.72
C PRO A 10 41.22 12.56 -20.36
N ASP A 11 41.47 13.38 -21.31
CA ASP A 11 41.27 14.83 -21.32
C ASP A 11 39.76 15.08 -21.53
N GLY A 12 38.94 14.95 -20.46
CA GLY A 12 37.48 14.98 -20.56
C GLY A 12 36.75 15.63 -19.40
N ASP A 13 37.41 16.13 -18.37
CA ASP A 13 36.76 16.66 -17.19
C ASP A 13 37.00 18.16 -16.93
N ARG A 14 37.07 18.94 -17.98
CA ARG A 14 36.85 20.38 -17.88
C ARG A 14 35.39 20.68 -18.16
N PRO A 15 34.66 21.27 -17.20
CA PRO A 15 33.28 21.71 -17.45
C PRO A 15 33.33 22.70 -18.66
N PRO A 16 32.34 22.64 -19.56
CA PRO A 16 32.23 23.57 -20.67
C PRO A 16 32.30 25.00 -20.12
N ARG A 17 33.25 25.83 -20.65
CA ARG A 17 33.29 27.25 -20.32
C ARG A 17 31.94 27.84 -20.68
N GLU A 18 31.19 28.29 -19.65
CA GLU A 18 29.96 29.02 -19.86
C GLU A 18 30.21 30.22 -20.76
N PRO A 19 29.30 30.51 -21.73
CA PRO A 19 29.30 31.81 -22.39
C PRO A 19 29.12 32.87 -21.30
N ASP A 20 29.93 33.93 -21.37
CA ASP A 20 29.90 35.09 -20.48
C ASP A 20 28.49 35.67 -20.44
N ARG A 21 27.69 35.17 -19.50
CA ARG A 21 26.28 35.58 -19.30
C ARG A 21 26.36 36.81 -18.43
N GLY A 22 26.29 38.01 -19.05
CA GLY A 22 26.30 39.28 -18.36
C GLY A 22 25.43 39.32 -17.12
N VAL A 23 26.01 39.00 -15.98
CA VAL A 23 25.36 38.99 -14.63
C VAL A 23 24.95 40.42 -14.26
N ASP A 24 25.46 41.42 -14.93
CA ASP A 24 25.28 42.86 -14.67
C ASP A 24 24.06 43.49 -15.37
N ASP A 25 23.27 42.73 -16.19
CA ASP A 25 22.03 43.30 -16.76
C ASP A 25 20.93 43.35 -15.70
N PRO A 26 20.52 44.55 -15.21
CA PRO A 26 19.51 44.71 -14.19
C PRO A 26 18.09 44.26 -14.64
N ARG A 27 17.87 44.02 -15.93
CA ARG A 27 16.59 43.63 -16.52
C ARG A 27 16.41 42.13 -16.57
N ARG A 28 17.47 41.33 -16.40
CA ARG A 28 17.40 39.88 -16.41
C ARG A 28 16.97 39.36 -15.03
N PRO A 29 15.93 38.46 -14.96
CA PRO A 29 15.60 37.79 -13.71
C PRO A 29 16.78 36.95 -13.21
N LEU A 30 17.07 37.07 -11.91
CA LEU A 30 18.05 36.19 -11.24
C LEU A 30 17.43 34.83 -10.99
N VAL A 31 18.12 33.75 -11.33
CA VAL A 31 17.68 32.38 -11.04
C VAL A 31 18.28 31.92 -9.73
N VAL A 32 17.42 31.65 -8.75
CA VAL A 32 17.81 31.21 -7.40
C VAL A 32 17.26 29.84 -7.12
N ALA A 33 18.13 28.88 -6.80
CA ALA A 33 17.72 27.52 -6.45
C ALA A 33 17.60 27.35 -4.94
N LEU A 34 16.47 26.81 -4.47
CA LEU A 34 16.29 26.35 -3.10
C LEU A 34 16.73 24.88 -2.98
N VAL A 35 17.72 24.63 -2.13
CA VAL A 35 18.26 23.30 -1.83
C VAL A 35 18.15 23.06 -0.33
N GLY A 36 17.79 21.86 0.09
CA GLY A 36 17.69 21.52 1.50
C GLY A 36 17.19 20.10 1.73
N ASN A 37 17.38 19.60 2.93
CA ASN A 37 16.89 18.29 3.32
C ASN A 37 15.35 18.26 3.29
N PRO A 38 14.72 17.10 3.14
CA PRO A 38 13.29 16.95 3.37
C PRO A 38 12.90 17.48 4.78
N ASN A 39 11.73 18.12 4.87
CA ASN A 39 11.15 18.66 6.11
C ASN A 39 11.89 19.85 6.78
N THR A 40 12.84 20.47 6.11
CA THR A 40 13.53 21.67 6.61
C THR A 40 12.73 22.96 6.48
N GLY A 41 11.46 22.89 6.08
CA GLY A 41 10.65 24.12 5.86
C GLY A 41 10.87 24.78 4.50
N LYS A 42 11.51 24.09 3.54
CA LYS A 42 11.83 24.60 2.19
C LYS A 42 10.60 25.13 1.46
N SER A 43 9.51 24.34 1.37
CA SER A 43 8.26 24.77 0.72
C SER A 43 7.55 25.91 1.47
N THR A 44 7.70 25.99 2.78
CA THR A 44 7.20 27.12 3.58
C THR A 44 7.98 28.39 3.27
N LEU A 45 9.30 28.29 3.16
CA LEU A 45 10.18 29.39 2.77
C LEU A 45 9.89 29.85 1.33
N PHE A 46 9.72 28.91 0.41
CA PHE A 46 9.31 29.20 -0.97
C PHE A 46 8.02 30.01 -1.01
N THR A 47 6.97 29.57 -0.30
CA THR A 47 5.70 30.29 -0.23
C THR A 47 5.83 31.65 0.44
N ALA A 48 6.69 31.80 1.44
CA ALA A 48 6.92 33.09 2.11
C ALA A 48 7.63 34.11 1.20
N LEU A 49 8.54 33.66 0.32
CA LEU A 49 9.29 34.49 -0.63
C LEU A 49 8.45 34.81 -1.87
N ALA A 50 7.97 33.79 -2.58
CA ALA A 50 7.38 33.90 -3.91
C ALA A 50 5.85 33.74 -3.97
N GLY A 51 5.19 33.37 -2.87
CA GLY A 51 3.75 33.10 -2.83
C GLY A 51 3.38 31.81 -3.55
N ILE A 52 2.37 31.88 -4.42
CA ILE A 52 1.93 30.73 -5.23
C ILE A 52 2.92 30.54 -6.38
N PRO A 53 3.30 29.29 -6.73
CA PRO A 53 4.14 29.01 -7.89
C PRO A 53 3.57 29.63 -9.17
N THR A 54 4.38 30.37 -9.91
CA THR A 54 3.98 30.97 -11.19
C THR A 54 4.03 29.97 -12.34
N ARG A 55 4.82 28.89 -12.18
CA ARG A 55 4.95 27.78 -13.12
C ARG A 55 5.10 26.48 -12.38
N ILE A 56 4.30 25.47 -12.77
CA ILE A 56 4.39 24.10 -12.32
C ILE A 56 4.49 23.23 -13.57
N GLY A 57 5.46 22.34 -13.61
CA GLY A 57 5.70 21.42 -14.72
C GLY A 57 6.55 20.24 -14.27
N ASN A 58 7.07 19.47 -15.20
CA ASN A 58 8.05 18.43 -14.89
C ASN A 58 9.40 18.84 -15.49
N TYR A 59 10.49 18.46 -14.82
CA TYR A 59 11.83 18.63 -15.39
C TYR A 59 11.96 17.82 -16.69
N PRO A 60 12.68 18.34 -17.70
CA PRO A 60 12.80 17.68 -19.01
C PRO A 60 13.31 16.23 -18.88
N GLY A 61 12.55 15.29 -19.44
CA GLY A 61 12.94 13.87 -19.49
C GLY A 61 12.71 13.04 -18.22
N VAL A 62 12.14 13.64 -17.16
CA VAL A 62 11.85 12.95 -15.89
C VAL A 62 10.45 13.30 -15.36
N THR A 63 9.92 12.44 -14.50
CA THR A 63 8.59 12.63 -13.85
C THR A 63 8.64 13.47 -12.58
N VAL A 64 9.73 14.24 -12.39
CA VAL A 64 9.95 15.07 -11.20
C VAL A 64 9.37 16.46 -11.42
N GLU A 65 8.58 16.92 -10.46
CA GLU A 65 7.84 18.19 -10.53
C GLU A 65 8.79 19.40 -10.39
N GLU A 66 8.73 20.33 -11.34
CA GLU A 66 9.42 21.62 -11.31
C GLU A 66 8.44 22.69 -10.77
N LYS A 67 8.84 23.41 -9.71
CA LYS A 67 8.12 24.56 -9.16
C LYS A 67 8.95 25.82 -9.24
N VAL A 68 8.48 26.79 -10.01
CA VAL A 68 9.14 28.10 -10.14
C VAL A 68 8.20 29.17 -9.59
N GLY A 69 8.70 30.00 -8.69
CA GLY A 69 8.01 31.16 -8.17
C GLY A 69 8.76 32.43 -8.56
N ARG A 70 8.06 33.55 -8.71
CA ARG A 70 8.66 34.85 -9.04
C ARG A 70 8.35 35.88 -7.98
N PHE A 71 9.36 36.60 -7.53
CA PHE A 71 9.19 37.74 -6.63
C PHE A 71 10.14 38.86 -6.99
N ALA A 72 9.81 40.10 -6.56
CA ALA A 72 10.66 41.28 -6.74
C ALA A 72 11.24 41.71 -5.41
N HIS A 73 12.54 41.99 -5.37
CA HIS A 73 13.24 42.50 -4.19
C HIS A 73 14.22 43.60 -4.61
N ARG A 74 14.13 44.77 -3.99
CA ARG A 74 14.94 45.97 -4.29
C ARG A 74 15.07 46.29 -5.80
N GLY A 75 13.96 46.15 -6.53
CA GLY A 75 13.92 46.45 -7.95
C GLY A 75 14.49 45.36 -8.89
N ARG A 76 14.99 44.24 -8.34
CA ARG A 76 15.41 43.08 -9.11
C ARG A 76 14.30 42.00 -9.08
N THR A 77 14.09 41.37 -10.21
CA THR A 77 13.20 40.20 -10.34
C THR A 77 14.00 38.94 -10.06
N ILE A 78 13.45 38.05 -9.22
CA ILE A 78 14.06 36.76 -8.83
C ILE A 78 13.11 35.64 -9.21
N ASP A 79 13.59 34.70 -10.00
CA ASP A 79 12.94 33.44 -10.32
C ASP A 79 13.48 32.37 -9.34
N LEU A 80 12.62 31.96 -8.42
CA LEU A 80 12.93 31.00 -7.37
C LEU A 80 12.53 29.60 -7.80
N VAL A 81 13.49 28.69 -7.89
CA VAL A 81 13.30 27.28 -8.28
C VAL A 81 13.32 26.40 -7.03
N ASP A 82 12.21 25.71 -6.74
CA ASP A 82 12.13 24.76 -5.63
C ASP A 82 12.65 23.39 -6.11
N LEU A 83 13.83 23.00 -5.66
CA LEU A 83 14.41 21.69 -5.98
C LEU A 83 13.86 20.60 -5.04
N PRO A 84 13.76 19.33 -5.46
CA PRO A 84 13.44 18.22 -4.59
C PRO A 84 14.30 18.20 -3.32
N GLY A 85 13.74 17.68 -2.21
CA GLY A 85 14.52 17.52 -0.98
C GLY A 85 15.56 16.42 -1.14
N THR A 86 16.82 16.72 -0.78
CA THR A 86 17.91 15.73 -0.79
C THR A 86 18.72 15.81 0.49
N TYR A 87 19.28 14.69 0.91
CA TYR A 87 20.18 14.63 2.06
C TYR A 87 21.66 14.74 1.66
N SER A 88 21.97 14.57 0.38
CA SER A 88 23.32 14.53 -0.14
C SER A 88 23.31 14.85 -1.64
N LEU A 89 24.42 15.36 -2.16
CA LEU A 89 24.65 15.50 -3.61
C LEU A 89 25.21 14.22 -4.26
N VAL A 90 25.23 13.10 -3.55
CA VAL A 90 25.44 11.76 -4.10
C VAL A 90 24.08 11.13 -4.35
N PRO A 91 23.56 11.16 -5.58
CA PRO A 91 22.16 10.82 -5.86
C PRO A 91 21.91 9.32 -5.70
N LYS A 92 20.81 8.98 -5.03
CA LYS A 92 20.32 7.60 -4.84
C LYS A 92 18.95 7.39 -5.48
N SER A 93 18.29 8.47 -5.88
CA SER A 93 16.97 8.46 -6.52
C SER A 93 16.95 9.38 -7.74
N PRO A 94 15.99 9.21 -8.67
CA PRO A 94 15.81 10.13 -9.80
C PRO A 94 15.59 11.57 -9.37
N ASP A 95 14.88 11.81 -8.26
CA ASP A 95 14.62 13.14 -7.72
C ASP A 95 15.92 13.81 -7.26
N GLU A 96 16.79 13.09 -6.55
CA GLU A 96 18.10 13.58 -6.13
C GLU A 96 19.03 13.79 -7.32
N GLN A 97 18.94 12.97 -8.38
CA GLN A 97 19.70 13.16 -9.61
C GLN A 97 19.35 14.50 -10.27
N VAL A 98 18.08 14.89 -10.30
CA VAL A 98 17.64 16.20 -10.83
C VAL A 98 18.29 17.34 -10.06
N VAL A 99 18.37 17.27 -8.73
CA VAL A 99 19.04 18.30 -7.91
C VAL A 99 20.49 18.46 -8.33
N VAL A 100 21.20 17.35 -8.46
CA VAL A 100 22.62 17.35 -8.86
C VAL A 100 22.79 17.93 -10.26
N ASP A 101 21.95 17.52 -11.21
CA ASP A 101 22.06 17.95 -12.61
C ASP A 101 21.72 19.43 -12.78
N VAL A 102 20.72 19.97 -12.06
CA VAL A 102 20.41 21.41 -12.06
C VAL A 102 21.57 22.21 -11.46
N LEU A 103 22.11 21.79 -10.32
CA LEU A 103 23.21 22.49 -9.66
C LEU A 103 24.48 22.47 -10.49
N HIS A 104 24.74 21.44 -11.29
CA HIS A 104 25.88 21.35 -12.20
C HIS A 104 25.58 21.93 -13.59
N GLY A 105 24.34 22.36 -13.89
CA GLY A 105 23.96 22.87 -15.21
C GLY A 105 23.95 21.81 -16.31
N ARG A 106 23.70 20.55 -15.95
CA ARG A 106 23.66 19.39 -16.88
C ARG A 106 22.29 19.16 -17.50
N LEU A 107 21.24 19.81 -16.97
CA LEU A 107 19.88 19.60 -17.43
C LEU A 107 19.53 20.52 -18.60
N PRO A 108 19.24 19.98 -19.81
CA PRO A 108 18.92 20.80 -20.98
C PRO A 108 17.65 21.63 -20.75
N GLY A 109 17.69 22.92 -21.06
CA GLY A 109 16.53 23.83 -20.96
C GLY A 109 16.26 24.38 -19.56
N VAL A 110 17.01 23.98 -18.55
CA VAL A 110 16.96 24.56 -17.19
C VAL A 110 18.16 25.51 -17.00
N PRO A 111 17.92 26.78 -16.69
CA PRO A 111 19.02 27.72 -16.48
C PRO A 111 19.83 27.37 -15.23
N VAL A 112 21.13 27.54 -15.31
CA VAL A 112 22.03 27.38 -14.17
C VAL A 112 21.70 28.44 -13.11
N PRO A 113 21.57 28.08 -11.81
CA PRO A 113 21.28 29.03 -10.76
C PRO A 113 22.41 30.09 -10.60
N ASP A 114 22.01 31.35 -10.51
CA ASP A 114 22.93 32.49 -10.24
C ASP A 114 23.28 32.52 -8.73
N CYS A 115 22.42 31.96 -7.86
CA CYS A 115 22.66 31.80 -6.41
C CYS A 115 21.95 30.57 -5.88
N ILE A 116 22.54 29.91 -4.88
CA ILE A 116 21.95 28.75 -4.17
C ILE A 116 21.53 29.20 -2.78
N VAL A 117 20.25 29.04 -2.43
CA VAL A 117 19.77 29.19 -1.06
C VAL A 117 19.69 27.80 -0.43
N ILE A 118 20.58 27.57 0.55
CA ILE A 118 20.68 26.32 1.29
C ILE A 118 19.79 26.43 2.52
N VAL A 119 18.71 25.66 2.54
CA VAL A 119 17.74 25.65 3.65
C VAL A 119 18.18 24.64 4.70
N ALA A 120 18.57 25.13 5.88
CA ALA A 120 19.06 24.33 6.99
C ALA A 120 18.14 24.45 8.20
N ASP A 121 17.74 23.30 8.77
CA ASP A 121 16.93 23.22 9.99
C ASP A 121 17.78 23.46 11.23
N ALA A 122 17.45 24.49 12.00
CA ALA A 122 18.10 24.85 13.24
C ALA A 122 17.98 23.78 14.33
N THR A 123 16.92 22.97 14.30
CA THR A 123 16.70 21.91 15.30
C THR A 123 17.62 20.70 15.07
N ASN A 124 18.16 20.54 13.84
CA ASN A 124 19.03 19.43 13.45
C ASN A 124 20.16 19.90 12.51
N LEU A 125 20.92 20.89 12.99
CA LEU A 125 21.90 21.61 12.18
C LEU A 125 23.04 20.71 11.70
N GLU A 126 23.51 19.76 12.51
CA GLU A 126 24.60 18.84 12.18
C GLU A 126 24.33 18.07 10.88
N ARG A 127 23.13 17.50 10.77
CA ARG A 127 22.72 16.76 9.57
C ARG A 127 22.53 17.68 8.36
N ASN A 128 22.00 18.88 8.57
CA ASN A 128 21.76 19.83 7.48
C ASN A 128 23.08 20.43 6.97
N CYS A 129 24.08 20.59 7.83
CA CYS A 129 25.42 21.03 7.44
C CYS A 129 26.10 20.06 6.47
N TYR A 130 25.75 18.76 6.49
CA TYR A 130 26.33 17.81 5.54
C TYR A 130 26.02 18.21 4.09
N LEU A 131 24.73 18.44 3.76
CA LEU A 131 24.32 18.92 2.44
C LEU A 131 24.85 20.33 2.17
N ALA A 132 24.80 21.23 3.17
CA ALA A 132 25.30 22.60 3.05
C ALA A 132 26.78 22.62 2.63
N THR A 133 27.61 21.81 3.27
CA THR A 133 29.05 21.73 2.94
C THR A 133 29.32 21.15 1.54
N GLN A 134 28.47 20.24 1.06
CA GLN A 134 28.54 19.73 -0.32
C GLN A 134 28.12 20.81 -1.33
N ALA A 135 27.04 21.55 -1.06
CA ALA A 135 26.59 22.63 -1.93
C ALA A 135 27.61 23.78 -2.02
N LEU A 136 28.23 24.15 -0.89
CA LEU A 136 29.27 25.14 -0.84
C LEU A 136 30.53 24.70 -1.59
N ALA A 137 30.86 23.41 -1.61
CA ALA A 137 31.99 22.86 -2.35
C ALA A 137 31.84 22.99 -3.89
N LEU A 138 30.63 23.28 -4.39
CA LEU A 138 30.42 23.60 -5.82
C LEU A 138 31.05 24.97 -6.24
N GLY A 139 31.43 25.82 -5.26
CA GLY A 139 32.01 27.12 -5.52
C GLY A 139 31.06 28.16 -6.13
N ARG A 140 29.75 27.95 -6.04
CA ARG A 140 28.74 28.87 -6.55
C ARG A 140 28.28 29.85 -5.47
N PRO A 141 27.81 31.06 -5.87
CA PRO A 141 27.20 32.00 -4.93
C PRO A 141 26.14 31.30 -4.07
N ALA A 142 26.26 31.42 -2.75
CA ALA A 142 25.33 30.70 -1.84
C ALA A 142 24.98 31.52 -0.59
N VAL A 143 23.81 31.29 -0.04
CA VAL A 143 23.32 31.83 1.23
C VAL A 143 22.65 30.70 2.01
N VAL A 144 22.96 30.59 3.29
CA VAL A 144 22.28 29.61 4.17
C VAL A 144 21.07 30.27 4.83
N ALA A 145 19.89 29.77 4.58
CA ALA A 145 18.65 30.14 5.31
C ALA A 145 18.47 29.16 6.48
N LEU A 146 18.70 29.65 7.69
CA LEU A 146 18.50 28.86 8.92
C LEU A 146 17.04 28.94 9.33
N THR A 147 16.30 27.85 9.13
CA THR A 147 14.84 27.76 9.36
C THR A 147 14.53 27.10 10.70
N LEU A 148 13.26 27.15 11.14
CA LEU A 148 12.78 26.55 12.40
C LEU A 148 13.55 27.03 13.62
N CYS A 149 13.97 28.29 13.61
CA CYS A 149 14.69 28.92 14.74
C CYS A 149 13.81 28.99 15.98
N ASP A 150 12.51 29.27 15.81
CA ASP A 150 11.50 29.24 16.87
C ASP A 150 11.41 27.86 17.53
N ALA A 151 11.35 26.81 16.76
CA ALA A 151 11.34 25.45 17.28
C ALA A 151 12.68 25.04 17.94
N ALA A 152 13.80 25.57 17.48
CA ALA A 152 15.11 25.35 18.10
C ALA A 152 15.18 26.04 19.47
N GLU A 153 14.71 27.29 19.59
CA GLU A 153 14.63 28.02 20.86
C GLU A 153 13.72 27.31 21.87
N GLU A 154 12.55 26.82 21.46
CA GLU A 154 11.66 26.00 22.28
C GLU A 154 12.34 24.72 22.82
N LYS A 155 13.26 24.15 22.06
CA LYS A 155 14.07 22.97 22.44
C LYS A 155 15.32 23.37 23.28
N GLY A 156 15.50 24.65 23.58
CA GLY A 156 16.67 25.14 24.30
C GLY A 156 17.97 25.10 23.45
N ILE A 157 17.87 25.10 22.12
CA ILE A 157 18.99 25.19 21.22
C ILE A 157 19.18 26.63 20.77
N SER A 158 20.32 27.20 21.11
CA SER A 158 20.74 28.53 20.67
C SER A 158 21.89 28.41 19.69
N ILE A 159 21.80 29.12 18.55
CA ILE A 159 22.78 29.07 17.47
C ILE A 159 23.31 30.48 17.22
N ASP A 160 24.61 30.62 17.22
CA ASP A 160 25.28 31.85 16.76
C ASP A 160 25.40 31.85 15.23
N ALA A 161 24.39 32.43 14.55
CA ALA A 161 24.33 32.47 13.09
C ALA A 161 25.50 33.28 12.47
N ALA A 162 26.01 34.31 13.20
CA ALA A 162 27.13 35.10 12.71
C ALA A 162 28.45 34.31 12.75
N GLU A 163 28.67 33.56 13.84
CA GLU A 163 29.84 32.68 13.95
C GLU A 163 29.76 31.53 12.95
N LEU A 164 28.57 30.92 12.80
CA LEU A 164 28.35 29.87 11.80
C LEU A 164 28.68 30.38 10.39
N GLY A 165 28.21 31.58 10.06
CA GLY A 165 28.50 32.21 8.75
C GLY A 165 29.99 32.46 8.52
N ARG A 166 30.73 32.89 9.56
CA ARG A 166 32.18 33.06 9.48
C ARG A 166 32.92 31.74 9.22
N ARG A 167 32.54 30.67 9.93
CA ARG A 167 33.15 29.35 9.79
C ARG A 167 32.81 28.66 8.48
N LEU A 168 31.56 28.82 7.97
CA LEU A 168 31.16 28.34 6.65
C LEU A 168 31.68 29.21 5.48
N SER A 169 32.18 30.39 5.77
CA SER A 169 32.54 31.41 4.76
C SER A 169 31.37 31.77 3.82
N CYS A 170 30.13 31.73 4.36
CA CYS A 170 28.90 31.94 3.62
C CYS A 170 27.90 32.69 4.54
N PRO A 171 27.11 33.66 4.02
CA PRO A 171 26.09 34.33 4.82
C PRO A 171 25.05 33.33 5.38
N VAL A 172 24.76 33.43 6.69
CA VAL A 172 23.73 32.63 7.35
C VAL A 172 22.65 33.58 7.87
N VAL A 173 21.42 33.38 7.45
CA VAL A 173 20.27 34.22 7.81
C VAL A 173 19.26 33.41 8.60
N PRO A 174 18.99 33.71 9.87
CA PRO A 174 17.89 33.11 10.62
C PRO A 174 16.54 33.54 10.03
N VAL A 175 15.67 32.54 9.77
CA VAL A 175 14.37 32.77 9.14
C VAL A 175 13.26 32.01 9.88
N VAL A 176 12.19 32.75 10.23
CA VAL A 176 10.92 32.15 10.69
C VAL A 176 9.87 32.44 9.60
N ALA A 177 9.81 31.57 8.62
CA ALA A 177 9.02 31.76 7.39
C ALA A 177 7.52 32.02 7.64
N PRO A 178 6.80 31.33 8.57
CA PRO A 178 5.41 31.63 8.90
C PRO A 178 5.18 33.04 9.47
N ALA A 179 6.15 33.55 10.24
CA ALA A 179 6.11 34.89 10.82
C ALA A 179 6.73 35.97 9.91
N ARG A 180 7.21 35.60 8.72
CA ARG A 180 7.94 36.44 7.76
C ARG A 180 9.18 37.14 8.34
N GLN A 181 9.72 36.62 9.44
CA GLN A 181 10.96 37.16 10.03
C GLN A 181 12.17 36.69 9.23
N GLY A 182 13.13 37.60 8.99
CA GLY A 182 14.37 37.31 8.24
C GLY A 182 14.20 37.21 6.71
N ILE A 183 12.98 37.33 6.16
CA ILE A 183 12.72 37.20 4.71
C ILE A 183 13.34 38.34 3.93
N GLU A 184 13.23 39.60 4.40
CA GLU A 184 13.83 40.75 3.73
C GLU A 184 15.36 40.68 3.76
N GLU A 185 15.95 40.33 4.92
CA GLU A 185 17.38 40.14 5.05
C GLU A 185 17.89 39.03 4.13
N LEU A 186 17.16 37.92 4.03
CA LEU A 186 17.49 36.84 3.12
C LEU A 186 17.52 37.32 1.66
N GLY A 187 16.54 38.12 1.24
CA GLY A 187 16.49 38.73 -0.09
C GLY A 187 17.71 39.64 -0.33
N ASP A 188 18.10 40.46 0.65
CA ASP A 188 19.28 41.32 0.58
C ASP A 188 20.58 40.51 0.40
N ARG A 189 20.72 39.43 1.20
CA ARG A 189 21.90 38.56 1.12
C ARG A 189 21.95 37.77 -0.17
N ILE A 190 20.81 37.36 -0.73
CA ILE A 190 20.77 36.71 -2.06
C ILE A 190 21.32 37.66 -3.13
N ILE A 191 20.86 38.91 -3.20
CA ILE A 191 21.32 39.89 -4.17
C ILE A 191 22.83 40.18 -3.96
N ALA A 192 23.25 40.32 -2.71
CA ALA A 192 24.67 40.58 -2.41
C ALA A 192 25.62 39.41 -2.71
N ALA A 193 25.10 38.17 -2.66
CA ALA A 193 25.88 36.97 -2.96
C ALA A 193 26.08 36.75 -4.46
N VAL A 194 25.19 37.25 -5.31
CA VAL A 194 25.30 37.11 -6.76
C VAL A 194 26.61 37.74 -7.26
N GLY A 195 27.38 36.97 -8.04
CA GLY A 195 28.68 37.42 -8.54
C GLY A 195 29.86 37.19 -7.57
N THR A 196 29.58 36.69 -6.34
CA THR A 196 30.65 36.32 -5.40
C THR A 196 30.83 34.80 -5.38
N SER A 197 32.03 34.29 -5.58
CA SER A 197 32.33 32.87 -5.39
C SER A 197 32.80 32.65 -3.96
N PRO A 198 32.05 31.93 -3.12
CA PRO A 198 32.53 31.62 -1.78
C PRO A 198 33.78 30.75 -1.88
N PRO A 199 34.78 30.99 -1.01
CA PRO A 199 35.95 30.11 -0.97
C PRO A 199 35.47 28.70 -0.54
N PRO A 200 36.15 27.64 -1.05
CA PRO A 200 35.83 26.29 -0.63
C PRO A 200 35.95 26.13 0.88
N PRO A 201 35.13 25.30 1.52
CA PRO A 201 35.16 25.11 2.95
C PRO A 201 36.53 24.69 3.44
N ARG A 202 37.15 25.49 4.30
CA ARG A 202 38.50 25.23 4.83
C ARG A 202 38.44 24.17 5.94
N GLY A 203 39.34 23.18 5.92
CA GLY A 203 39.46 22.16 6.97
C GLY A 203 39.03 20.76 6.55
N LEU A 204 38.20 20.62 5.52
CA LEU A 204 37.75 19.29 5.07
C LEU A 204 38.91 18.38 4.63
N GLU A 205 39.90 18.94 3.94
CA GLU A 205 41.08 18.18 3.47
C GLU A 205 41.88 17.58 4.65
N ARG A 206 41.98 18.31 5.77
CA ARG A 206 42.64 17.83 6.98
C ARG A 206 41.94 16.62 7.56
N HIS A 207 40.61 16.64 7.64
CA HIS A 207 39.82 15.51 8.15
C HIS A 207 39.84 14.34 7.16
N ALA A 208 39.81 14.57 5.86
CA ALA A 208 39.92 13.54 4.83
C ALA A 208 41.24 12.77 4.91
N ALA A 209 42.32 13.42 5.28
CA ALA A 209 43.63 12.77 5.47
C ALA A 209 43.67 11.83 6.71
N LEU A 210 42.81 12.02 7.68
CA LEU A 210 42.74 11.23 8.91
C LEU A 210 41.89 9.96 8.78
N VAL A 211 41.09 9.84 7.72
CA VAL A 211 40.18 8.65 7.55
C VAL A 211 40.94 7.51 6.89
N ASP A 212 40.77 6.30 7.43
CA ASP A 212 41.41 5.07 6.93
C ASP A 212 41.09 4.82 5.45
N SER A 213 42.14 4.55 4.68
CA SER A 213 42.10 4.29 3.23
C SER A 213 41.33 3.01 2.85
N ARG A 214 41.00 2.15 3.81
CA ARG A 214 40.23 0.92 3.60
C ARG A 214 38.76 1.14 3.35
N HIS A 215 38.19 2.29 3.67
CA HIS A 215 36.81 2.62 3.40
C HIS A 215 36.59 2.99 1.92
N GLU A 216 35.41 2.70 1.41
CA GLU A 216 35.02 3.18 0.09
C GLU A 216 35.11 4.70 -0.01
N PRO A 217 35.42 5.28 -1.18
CA PRO A 217 35.62 6.72 -1.35
C PRO A 217 34.46 7.58 -0.81
N ALA A 218 33.21 7.17 -1.07
CA ALA A 218 32.02 7.86 -0.59
C ALA A 218 31.86 7.81 0.94
N ALA A 219 32.20 6.68 1.56
CA ALA A 219 32.17 6.54 3.01
C ALA A 219 33.28 7.35 3.68
N ARG A 220 34.47 7.42 3.07
CA ARG A 220 35.59 8.25 3.56
C ARG A 220 35.21 9.74 3.55
N GLU A 221 34.61 10.22 2.47
CA GLU A 221 34.16 11.60 2.37
C GLU A 221 33.10 11.90 3.43
N ALA A 222 32.12 11.00 3.62
CA ALA A 222 31.08 11.17 4.64
C ALA A 222 31.67 11.27 6.05
N ILE A 223 32.56 10.35 6.43
CA ILE A 223 33.22 10.32 7.75
C ILE A 223 34.02 11.62 7.95
N ALA A 224 34.80 12.04 6.96
CA ALA A 224 35.59 13.26 7.03
C ALA A 224 34.71 14.52 7.18
N ARG A 225 33.59 14.61 6.44
CA ARG A 225 32.65 15.73 6.55
C ARG A 225 31.96 15.78 7.91
N TYR A 226 31.50 14.66 8.46
CA TYR A 226 30.88 14.64 9.77
C TYR A 226 31.87 15.04 10.87
N ALA A 227 33.10 14.54 10.84
CA ALA A 227 34.14 14.94 11.80
C ALA A 227 34.45 16.45 11.69
N TRP A 228 34.50 17.00 10.48
CA TRP A 228 34.68 18.44 10.29
C TRP A 228 33.44 19.25 10.73
N ILE A 229 32.22 18.76 10.50
CA ILE A 229 30.98 19.41 10.94
C ILE A 229 30.91 19.47 12.49
N GLU A 230 31.35 18.42 13.17
CA GLU A 230 31.43 18.41 14.63
C GLU A 230 32.35 19.54 15.14
N GLU A 231 33.55 19.69 14.56
CA GLU A 231 34.46 20.79 14.86
C GLU A 231 33.86 22.17 14.49
N LEU A 232 33.16 22.26 13.34
CA LEU A 232 32.51 23.47 12.86
C LEU A 232 31.43 23.97 13.82
N LEU A 233 30.66 23.07 14.40
CA LEU A 233 29.52 23.37 15.27
C LEU A 233 29.92 23.51 16.74
N ASP A 234 31.12 23.12 17.11
CA ASP A 234 31.61 23.25 18.48
C ASP A 234 31.62 24.72 18.92
N GLY A 235 30.94 25.02 20.02
CA GLY A 235 30.78 26.37 20.55
C GLY A 235 29.78 27.27 19.77
N VAL A 236 29.38 26.91 18.54
CA VAL A 236 28.36 27.62 17.74
C VAL A 236 26.96 27.23 18.19
N VAL A 237 26.75 25.96 18.50
CA VAL A 237 25.48 25.42 18.98
C VAL A 237 25.54 25.20 20.48
N GLN A 238 24.74 25.97 21.23
CA GLN A 238 24.59 25.81 22.68
C GLN A 238 23.27 25.08 22.95
N ARG A 239 23.35 23.91 23.58
CA ARG A 239 22.18 23.14 24.00
C ARG A 239 21.98 23.29 25.48
N ARG A 240 20.89 23.95 25.87
CA ARG A 240 20.44 23.97 27.26
C ARG A 240 19.39 22.86 27.44
N PRO A 241 19.69 21.79 28.19
CA PRO A 241 18.69 20.75 28.39
C PRO A 241 17.44 21.35 29.02
N PRO A 242 16.25 21.13 28.47
CA PRO A 242 15.01 21.60 29.06
C PRO A 242 14.86 21.00 30.47
N LEU A 243 14.41 21.78 31.44
CA LEU A 243 14.19 21.36 32.83
C LEU A 243 13.24 20.16 32.95
N ARG A 244 12.37 19.95 31.96
CA ARG A 244 11.51 18.77 31.83
C ARG A 244 11.40 18.42 30.34
N PRO A 245 11.51 17.12 29.95
CA PRO A 245 11.31 16.73 28.57
C PRO A 245 9.91 17.12 28.11
N PRO A 246 9.76 17.70 26.91
CA PRO A 246 8.47 18.08 26.36
C PRO A 246 7.52 16.88 26.30
N LEU A 247 6.23 17.13 26.38
CA LEU A 247 5.20 16.08 26.42
C LEU A 247 5.30 15.14 25.21
N ALA A 248 5.70 15.67 24.06
CA ALA A 248 5.96 14.91 22.85
C ALA A 248 7.04 13.84 23.05
N GLU A 249 8.16 14.17 23.70
CA GLU A 249 9.24 13.20 23.95
C GLU A 249 8.82 12.08 24.92
N ARG A 250 7.97 12.41 25.90
CA ARG A 250 7.43 11.40 26.81
C ARG A 250 6.48 10.44 26.11
N ILE A 251 5.62 10.96 25.24
CA ILE A 251 4.74 10.15 24.41
C ILE A 251 5.59 9.27 23.48
N ASP A 252 6.60 9.83 22.84
CA ASP A 252 7.50 9.10 21.96
C ASP A 252 8.25 7.98 22.68
N ALA A 253 8.75 8.24 23.91
CA ALA A 253 9.41 7.23 24.71
C ALA A 253 8.52 6.01 25.03
N VAL A 254 7.20 6.23 25.21
CA VAL A 254 6.24 5.15 25.43
C VAL A 254 5.89 4.44 24.13
N LEU A 255 5.63 5.20 23.06
CA LEU A 255 5.20 4.64 21.76
C LEU A 255 6.32 3.92 21.01
N THR A 256 7.57 4.30 21.21
CA THR A 256 8.74 3.61 20.64
C THR A 256 9.29 2.52 21.55
N HIS A 257 8.73 2.34 22.74
CA HIS A 257 9.13 1.31 23.67
C HIS A 257 8.74 -0.08 23.12
N ARG A 258 9.66 -1.04 23.19
CA ARG A 258 9.49 -2.37 22.58
C ARG A 258 8.21 -3.10 23.02
N VAL A 259 7.83 -3.05 24.28
CA VAL A 259 6.64 -3.75 24.80
C VAL A 259 5.42 -2.83 24.74
N TRP A 260 5.48 -1.66 25.40
CA TRP A 260 4.35 -0.73 25.47
C TRP A 260 3.94 -0.19 24.11
N GLY A 261 4.91 0.16 23.28
CA GLY A 261 4.63 0.60 21.90
C GLY A 261 3.94 -0.48 21.08
N THR A 262 4.37 -1.75 21.19
CA THR A 262 3.72 -2.87 20.48
C THR A 262 2.29 -3.11 20.98
N LEU A 263 2.04 -3.04 22.28
CA LEU A 263 0.71 -3.19 22.86
C LEU A 263 -0.22 -2.05 22.44
N ILE A 264 0.25 -0.80 22.52
CA ILE A 264 -0.51 0.36 22.05
C ILE A 264 -0.78 0.27 20.56
N PHE A 265 0.20 -0.14 19.77
CA PHE A 265 0.02 -0.37 18.35
C PHE A 265 -1.06 -1.41 18.06
N ALA A 266 -1.00 -2.58 18.72
CA ALA A 266 -2.02 -3.62 18.57
C ALA A 266 -3.42 -3.13 18.98
N ALA A 267 -3.52 -2.38 20.09
CA ALA A 267 -4.78 -1.79 20.55
C ALA A 267 -5.32 -0.74 19.56
N THR A 268 -4.44 0.13 19.02
CA THR A 268 -4.83 1.15 18.02
C THR A 268 -5.32 0.48 16.74
N MET A 269 -4.64 -0.57 16.27
CA MET A 269 -5.08 -1.32 15.09
C MET A 269 -6.41 -2.02 15.33
N LEU A 270 -6.57 -2.68 16.47
CA LEU A 270 -7.84 -3.32 16.82
C LEU A 270 -8.99 -2.29 16.89
N ALA A 271 -8.76 -1.15 17.52
CA ALA A 271 -9.74 -0.07 17.58
C ALA A 271 -10.08 0.49 16.19
N MET A 272 -9.07 0.70 15.34
CA MET A 272 -9.24 1.17 13.97
C MET A 272 -10.08 0.18 13.15
N PHE A 273 -9.73 -1.10 13.14
CA PHE A 273 -10.48 -2.09 12.39
C PHE A 273 -11.91 -2.24 12.93
N SER A 274 -12.09 -2.29 14.25
CA SER A 274 -13.43 -2.35 14.85
C SER A 274 -14.28 -1.13 14.48
N ALA A 275 -13.71 0.07 14.50
CA ALA A 275 -14.39 1.30 14.12
C ALA A 275 -14.77 1.32 12.63
N ILE A 276 -13.88 0.85 11.75
CA ILE A 276 -14.17 0.74 10.30
C ILE A 276 -15.40 -0.13 10.08
N PHE A 277 -15.44 -1.34 10.66
CA PHE A 277 -16.59 -2.23 10.49
C PHE A 277 -17.87 -1.64 11.11
N TRP A 278 -17.79 -1.13 12.32
CA TRP A 278 -18.98 -0.59 13.01
C TRP A 278 -19.59 0.63 12.29
N LEU A 279 -18.75 1.53 11.75
CA LEU A 279 -19.20 2.71 11.04
C LEU A 279 -19.59 2.46 9.59
N ALA A 280 -18.93 1.50 8.92
CA ALA A 280 -19.18 1.23 7.51
C ALA A 280 -20.41 0.36 7.29
N THR A 281 -20.71 -0.61 8.19
CA THR A 281 -21.81 -1.56 8.02
C THR A 281 -23.15 -0.88 7.73
N PRO A 282 -23.67 0.08 8.52
CA PRO A 282 -24.97 0.68 8.24
C PRO A 282 -25.00 1.44 6.90
N LEU A 283 -23.87 1.99 6.46
CA LEU A 283 -23.77 2.64 5.15
C LEU A 283 -23.75 1.61 4.01
N MET A 284 -23.09 0.48 4.23
CA MET A 284 -23.06 -0.65 3.28
C MET A 284 -24.47 -1.24 3.10
N ASP A 285 -25.21 -1.44 4.19
CA ASP A 285 -26.60 -1.94 4.17
C ASP A 285 -27.53 -0.98 3.41
N TRP A 286 -27.37 0.32 3.63
CA TRP A 286 -28.12 1.36 2.89
C TRP A 286 -27.83 1.32 1.39
N ILE A 287 -26.57 1.16 1.00
CA ILE A 287 -26.17 1.10 -0.41
C ILE A 287 -26.68 -0.22 -1.02
N SER A 288 -26.58 -1.34 -0.29
CA SER A 288 -27.12 -2.63 -0.74
C SER A 288 -28.61 -2.53 -1.03
N ALA A 289 -29.40 -2.05 -0.07
CA ALA A 289 -30.83 -1.82 -0.26
C ALA A 289 -31.14 -0.90 -1.46
N GLY A 290 -30.31 0.11 -1.71
CA GLY A 290 -30.42 0.98 -2.89
C GLY A 290 -30.15 0.24 -4.21
N VAL A 291 -29.13 -0.62 -4.23
CA VAL A 291 -28.82 -1.46 -5.41
C VAL A 291 -29.95 -2.45 -5.67
N ASP A 292 -30.49 -3.09 -4.63
CA ASP A 292 -31.59 -4.04 -4.74
C ASP A 292 -32.88 -3.37 -5.23
N ALA A 293 -33.16 -2.15 -4.76
CA ALA A 293 -34.29 -1.36 -5.27
C ALA A 293 -34.14 -1.02 -6.76
N VAL A 294 -32.92 -0.66 -7.22
CA VAL A 294 -32.65 -0.42 -8.64
C VAL A 294 -32.74 -1.69 -9.47
N ALA A 295 -32.28 -2.84 -8.92
CA ALA A 295 -32.41 -4.15 -9.56
C ALA A 295 -33.88 -4.53 -9.71
N GLY A 296 -34.70 -4.39 -8.67
CA GLY A 296 -36.15 -4.64 -8.72
C GLY A 296 -36.90 -3.72 -9.68
N LEU A 297 -36.47 -2.44 -9.80
CA LEU A 297 -37.01 -1.53 -10.81
C LEU A 297 -36.63 -2.00 -12.22
N ALA A 298 -35.38 -2.41 -12.45
CA ALA A 298 -34.94 -2.93 -13.74
C ALA A 298 -35.70 -4.23 -14.12
N GLU A 299 -35.96 -5.11 -13.16
CA GLU A 299 -36.78 -6.32 -13.37
C GLU A 299 -38.23 -6.01 -13.75
N SER A 300 -38.81 -4.94 -13.19
CA SER A 300 -40.19 -4.52 -13.52
C SER A 300 -40.32 -3.84 -14.88
N LEU A 301 -39.25 -3.17 -15.34
CA LEU A 301 -39.25 -2.40 -16.59
C LEU A 301 -38.81 -3.24 -17.80
N LEU A 302 -37.96 -4.24 -17.60
CA LEU A 302 -37.40 -5.03 -18.68
C LEU A 302 -38.19 -6.35 -18.85
N PRO A 303 -38.55 -6.72 -20.09
CA PRO A 303 -39.19 -8.01 -20.36
C PRO A 303 -38.26 -9.17 -19.97
N PRO A 304 -38.83 -10.31 -19.51
CA PRO A 304 -38.02 -11.49 -19.19
C PRO A 304 -37.18 -11.94 -20.39
N GLY A 305 -35.89 -12.13 -20.19
CA GLY A 305 -34.96 -12.52 -21.26
C GLY A 305 -33.51 -12.23 -20.95
N ALA A 306 -32.63 -12.54 -21.89
CA ALA A 306 -31.18 -12.42 -21.75
C ALA A 306 -30.71 -10.98 -21.43
N ILE A 307 -31.43 -9.95 -21.95
CA ILE A 307 -31.09 -8.54 -21.69
C ILE A 307 -31.35 -8.18 -20.23
N ARG A 308 -32.49 -8.62 -19.68
CA ARG A 308 -32.80 -8.40 -18.27
C ARG A 308 -31.76 -9.07 -17.36
N ALA A 309 -31.44 -10.34 -17.62
CA ALA A 309 -30.42 -11.06 -16.90
C ALA A 309 -29.02 -10.41 -17.00
N LEU A 310 -28.64 -9.92 -18.18
CA LEU A 310 -27.40 -9.17 -18.32
C LEU A 310 -27.38 -7.89 -17.47
N VAL A 311 -28.48 -7.13 -17.48
CA VAL A 311 -28.55 -5.86 -16.74
C VAL A 311 -28.58 -6.10 -15.23
N VAL A 312 -29.41 -7.04 -14.76
CA VAL A 312 -29.62 -7.29 -13.32
C VAL A 312 -28.46 -8.11 -12.76
N ASP A 313 -28.24 -9.33 -13.29
CA ASP A 313 -27.28 -10.28 -12.73
C ASP A 313 -25.84 -10.02 -13.17
N GLY A 314 -25.64 -9.35 -14.31
CA GLY A 314 -24.31 -9.04 -14.84
C GLY A 314 -23.82 -7.65 -14.40
N VAL A 315 -24.55 -6.60 -14.83
CA VAL A 315 -24.08 -5.22 -14.66
C VAL A 315 -24.41 -4.67 -13.28
N LEU A 316 -25.68 -4.73 -12.84
CA LEU A 316 -26.09 -4.19 -11.54
C LEU A 316 -25.47 -4.96 -10.38
N ALA A 317 -25.41 -6.28 -10.45
CA ALA A 317 -24.71 -7.10 -9.47
C ALA A 317 -23.21 -6.78 -9.41
N GLY A 318 -22.55 -6.60 -10.57
CA GLY A 318 -21.14 -6.19 -10.63
C GLY A 318 -20.90 -4.79 -10.08
N VAL A 319 -21.75 -3.81 -10.41
CA VAL A 319 -21.66 -2.44 -9.87
C VAL A 319 -21.97 -2.42 -8.38
N GLY A 320 -23.01 -3.11 -7.95
CA GLY A 320 -23.41 -3.27 -6.55
C GLY A 320 -22.25 -3.81 -5.71
N GLY A 321 -21.62 -4.91 -6.16
CA GLY A 321 -20.48 -5.52 -5.50
C GLY A 321 -19.26 -4.58 -5.35
N VAL A 322 -19.15 -3.53 -6.19
CA VAL A 322 -18.12 -2.50 -6.03
C VAL A 322 -18.55 -1.39 -5.07
N VAL A 323 -19.76 -0.85 -5.28
CA VAL A 323 -20.22 0.37 -4.59
C VAL A 323 -20.52 0.11 -3.12
N VAL A 324 -20.96 -1.09 -2.77
CA VAL A 324 -21.20 -1.52 -1.37
C VAL A 324 -19.93 -1.39 -0.52
N PHE A 325 -18.74 -1.63 -1.07
CA PHE A 325 -17.47 -1.51 -0.31
C PHE A 325 -16.89 -0.11 -0.23
N VAL A 326 -17.46 0.87 -0.96
CA VAL A 326 -16.96 2.27 -0.94
C VAL A 326 -16.92 2.88 0.47
N PRO A 327 -17.96 2.75 1.33
CA PRO A 327 -17.90 3.27 2.69
C PRO A 327 -16.76 2.69 3.53
N GLN A 328 -16.52 1.39 3.43
CA GLN A 328 -15.45 0.72 4.17
C GLN A 328 -14.08 1.21 3.73
N ILE A 329 -13.88 1.39 2.42
CA ILE A 329 -12.65 1.91 1.84
C ILE A 329 -12.45 3.38 2.25
N ALA A 330 -13.50 4.20 2.19
CA ALA A 330 -13.47 5.60 2.60
C ALA A 330 -13.05 5.74 4.08
N MET A 331 -13.65 4.95 4.98
CA MET A 331 -13.31 4.94 6.39
C MET A 331 -11.86 4.50 6.63
N LEU A 332 -11.39 3.47 5.92
CA LEU A 332 -10.00 3.03 6.01
C LEU A 332 -9.04 4.17 5.68
N PHE A 333 -9.22 4.82 4.53
CA PHE A 333 -8.34 5.90 4.10
C PHE A 333 -8.42 7.11 5.02
N LEU A 334 -9.60 7.39 5.57
CA LEU A 334 -9.80 8.44 6.56
C LEU A 334 -8.96 8.17 7.82
N PHE A 335 -9.04 6.96 8.38
CA PHE A 335 -8.26 6.59 9.56
C PHE A 335 -6.76 6.56 9.29
N VAL A 336 -6.33 5.99 8.17
CA VAL A 336 -4.91 5.97 7.76
C VAL A 336 -4.39 7.41 7.59
N ALA A 337 -5.14 8.30 6.93
CA ALA A 337 -4.75 9.70 6.75
C ALA A 337 -4.66 10.47 8.08
N VAL A 338 -5.52 10.16 9.06
CA VAL A 338 -5.45 10.73 10.42
C VAL A 338 -4.19 10.22 11.14
N LEU A 339 -3.93 8.91 11.14
CA LEU A 339 -2.78 8.31 11.81
C LEU A 339 -1.45 8.74 11.17
N GLU A 340 -1.43 8.94 9.85
CA GLU A 340 -0.29 9.47 9.12
C GLU A 340 -0.09 10.96 9.44
N GLY A 341 -1.18 11.74 9.36
CA GLY A 341 -1.14 13.18 9.57
C GLY A 341 -0.75 13.60 10.98
N CYS A 342 -1.08 12.82 12.01
CA CYS A 342 -0.63 13.06 13.38
C CYS A 342 0.81 12.58 13.65
N GLY A 343 1.42 11.81 12.75
CA GLY A 343 2.77 11.27 12.90
C GLY A 343 2.86 9.93 13.66
N TYR A 344 1.73 9.31 13.99
CA TYR A 344 1.72 8.01 14.68
C TYR A 344 2.28 6.88 13.84
N LEU A 345 1.92 6.85 12.54
CA LEU A 345 2.37 5.80 11.62
C LEU A 345 3.90 5.72 11.49
N SER A 346 4.59 6.85 11.55
CA SER A 346 6.05 6.91 11.51
C SER A 346 6.69 6.22 12.72
N ARG A 347 6.09 6.38 13.91
CA ARG A 347 6.55 5.73 15.14
C ARG A 347 6.29 4.22 15.11
N ALA A 348 5.12 3.84 14.60
CA ALA A 348 4.79 2.43 14.38
C ALA A 348 5.75 1.78 13.37
N ALA A 349 6.09 2.47 12.27
CA ALA A 349 7.07 2.00 11.29
C ALA A 349 8.46 1.83 11.91
N PHE A 350 8.90 2.78 12.75
CA PHE A 350 10.17 2.67 13.47
C PHE A 350 10.20 1.45 14.41
N LEU A 351 9.10 1.20 15.13
CA LEU A 351 8.99 0.04 16.03
C LEU A 351 9.08 -1.29 15.27
N MET A 352 8.45 -1.36 14.10
CA MET A 352 8.35 -2.57 13.28
C MET A 352 9.56 -2.81 12.36
N ASP A 353 10.42 -1.81 12.15
CA ASP A 353 11.58 -1.90 11.26
C ASP A 353 12.48 -3.10 11.60
N ARG A 354 12.77 -3.30 12.88
CA ARG A 354 13.61 -4.42 13.31
C ARG A 354 13.04 -5.80 12.92
N LEU A 355 11.71 -5.96 12.98
CA LEU A 355 11.04 -7.21 12.58
C LEU A 355 11.08 -7.38 11.06
N LEU A 356 10.82 -6.32 10.33
CA LEU A 356 10.81 -6.33 8.87
C LEU A 356 12.21 -6.54 8.28
N CYS A 357 13.25 -5.94 8.85
CA CYS A 357 14.64 -6.18 8.48
C CYS A 357 15.03 -7.65 8.61
N GLY A 358 14.50 -8.35 9.61
CA GLY A 358 14.70 -9.79 9.81
C GLY A 358 14.21 -10.65 8.64
N VAL A 359 13.23 -10.19 7.89
CA VAL A 359 12.65 -10.86 6.71
C VAL A 359 13.05 -10.22 5.38
N GLY A 360 14.01 -9.29 5.39
CA GLY A 360 14.59 -8.67 4.21
C GLY A 360 13.81 -7.46 3.66
N LEU A 361 12.87 -6.88 4.43
CA LEU A 361 12.11 -5.67 4.12
C LEU A 361 12.61 -4.50 4.96
N GLY A 362 12.61 -3.29 4.42
CA GLY A 362 12.89 -2.07 5.19
C GLY A 362 11.65 -1.57 5.96
N GLY A 363 11.86 -0.73 6.99
CA GLY A 363 10.76 -0.19 7.81
C GLY A 363 9.72 0.62 7.04
N LYS A 364 10.09 1.24 5.92
CA LYS A 364 9.14 1.94 5.02
C LYS A 364 8.09 0.99 4.42
N SER A 365 8.37 -0.32 4.33
CA SER A 365 7.41 -1.34 3.85
C SER A 365 6.27 -1.59 4.84
N PHE A 366 6.40 -1.14 6.09
CA PHE A 366 5.39 -1.36 7.12
C PHE A 366 4.03 -0.74 6.76
N ILE A 367 4.01 0.52 6.32
CA ILE A 367 2.77 1.24 5.99
C ILE A 367 2.01 0.56 4.84
N PRO A 368 2.63 0.23 3.68
CA PRO A 368 2.04 -0.59 2.64
C PRO A 368 1.47 -1.93 3.12
N LEU A 369 2.24 -2.68 3.90
CA LEU A 369 1.81 -3.99 4.41
C LEU A 369 0.66 -3.86 5.39
N LEU A 370 0.67 -2.87 6.27
CA LEU A 370 -0.41 -2.58 7.20
C LEU A 370 -1.71 -2.24 6.45
N SER A 371 -1.64 -1.37 5.46
CA SER A 371 -2.80 -1.02 4.62
C SER A 371 -3.37 -2.23 3.89
N SER A 372 -2.52 -3.21 3.57
CA SER A 372 -2.91 -4.43 2.85
C SER A 372 -3.76 -5.40 3.69
N PHE A 373 -3.77 -5.29 5.02
CA PHE A 373 -4.72 -6.02 5.88
C PHE A 373 -6.16 -5.61 5.64
N ALA A 374 -6.42 -4.37 5.26
CA ALA A 374 -7.75 -3.96 4.87
C ALA A 374 -8.00 -4.24 3.39
N CYS A 375 -7.09 -3.79 2.51
CA CYS A 375 -7.15 -4.04 1.07
C CYS A 375 -5.74 -3.98 0.45
N ALA A 376 -5.40 -4.94 -0.41
CA ALA A 376 -4.09 -4.99 -1.04
C ALA A 376 -3.85 -3.83 -2.02
N ILE A 377 -4.90 -3.31 -2.69
CA ILE A 377 -4.79 -2.23 -3.67
C ILE A 377 -4.15 -0.97 -3.09
N PRO A 378 -4.72 -0.34 -2.01
CA PRO A 378 -4.10 0.82 -1.40
C PRO A 378 -2.72 0.51 -0.81
N GLY A 379 -2.50 -0.70 -0.30
CA GLY A 379 -1.19 -1.11 0.18
C GLY A 379 -0.13 -1.10 -0.92
N ILE A 380 -0.45 -1.64 -2.10
CA ILE A 380 0.46 -1.63 -3.26
C ILE A 380 0.71 -0.20 -3.75
N MET A 381 -0.32 0.64 -3.81
CA MET A 381 -0.18 2.05 -4.19
C MET A 381 0.68 2.83 -3.18
N ALA A 382 0.54 2.55 -1.87
CA ALA A 382 1.36 3.17 -0.84
C ALA A 382 2.85 2.80 -0.95
N ALA A 383 3.19 1.69 -1.61
CA ALA A 383 4.58 1.30 -1.86
C ALA A 383 5.36 2.30 -2.73
N ARG A 384 4.68 3.24 -3.40
CA ARG A 384 5.32 4.37 -4.12
C ARG A 384 6.21 5.22 -3.22
N THR A 385 5.91 5.27 -1.92
CA THR A 385 6.71 6.01 -0.92
C THR A 385 8.06 5.36 -0.62
N ILE A 386 8.28 4.14 -1.08
CA ILE A 386 9.54 3.41 -0.92
C ILE A 386 10.48 3.81 -2.06
N GLU A 387 11.55 4.51 -1.73
CA GLU A 387 12.53 5.04 -2.69
C GLU A 387 13.35 3.93 -3.36
N ASN A 388 13.71 2.89 -2.58
CA ASN A 388 14.48 1.76 -3.09
C ASN A 388 13.62 0.87 -4.02
N PRO A 389 13.95 0.76 -5.32
CA PRO A 389 13.18 -0.04 -6.26
C PRO A 389 13.08 -1.52 -5.87
N ARG A 390 14.14 -2.08 -5.26
CA ARG A 390 14.19 -3.45 -4.76
C ARG A 390 13.15 -3.66 -3.65
N ASP A 391 13.21 -2.86 -2.61
CA ASP A 391 12.32 -2.98 -1.46
C ASP A 391 10.87 -2.64 -1.82
N ARG A 392 10.67 -1.67 -2.74
CA ARG A 392 9.37 -1.35 -3.31
C ARG A 392 8.76 -2.56 -4.02
N LEU A 393 9.51 -3.18 -4.93
CA LEU A 393 9.02 -4.33 -5.68
C LEU A 393 8.76 -5.54 -4.78
N LEU A 394 9.67 -5.82 -3.84
CA LEU A 394 9.50 -6.88 -2.85
C LEU A 394 8.23 -6.66 -2.01
N THR A 395 7.99 -5.43 -1.57
CA THR A 395 6.77 -5.05 -0.82
C THR A 395 5.52 -5.25 -1.66
N ILE A 396 5.52 -4.83 -2.95
CA ILE A 396 4.39 -5.01 -3.87
C ILE A 396 4.05 -6.48 -4.06
N LEU A 397 5.06 -7.34 -4.19
CA LEU A 397 4.86 -8.78 -4.39
C LEU A 397 4.34 -9.49 -3.15
N VAL A 398 4.73 -9.04 -1.95
CA VAL A 398 4.36 -9.66 -0.67
C VAL A 398 3.03 -9.13 -0.13
N ALA A 399 2.66 -7.89 -0.44
CA ALA A 399 1.44 -7.23 0.04
C ALA A 399 0.14 -8.05 -0.16
N PRO A 400 -0.10 -8.74 -1.30
CA PRO A 400 -1.32 -9.52 -1.50
C PRO A 400 -1.47 -10.76 -0.60
N LEU A 401 -0.40 -11.22 0.06
CA LEU A 401 -0.44 -12.32 1.03
C LEU A 401 -1.10 -11.91 2.35
N MET A 402 -1.13 -10.61 2.67
CA MET A 402 -1.86 -10.12 3.84
C MET A 402 -3.34 -10.43 3.72
N SER A 403 -3.93 -10.97 4.81
CA SER A 403 -5.35 -11.32 4.83
C SER A 403 -6.22 -10.08 4.88
N CYS A 404 -6.85 -9.74 3.75
CA CYS A 404 -7.77 -8.60 3.65
C CYS A 404 -9.16 -8.92 4.22
N SER A 405 -9.94 -7.88 4.48
CA SER A 405 -11.29 -7.98 5.05
C SER A 405 -12.28 -8.81 4.20
N ALA A 406 -12.14 -8.83 2.88
CA ALA A 406 -12.98 -9.61 1.97
C ALA A 406 -12.84 -11.14 2.14
N ARG A 407 -11.85 -11.62 2.87
CA ARG A 407 -11.71 -13.04 3.23
C ARG A 407 -12.58 -13.43 4.43
N LEU A 408 -12.95 -12.47 5.27
CA LEU A 408 -13.62 -12.72 6.54
C LEU A 408 -14.95 -13.44 6.40
N PRO A 409 -15.86 -13.09 5.45
CA PRO A 409 -17.14 -13.78 5.29
C PRO A 409 -16.98 -15.28 5.02
N VAL A 410 -15.99 -15.67 4.21
CA VAL A 410 -15.70 -17.08 3.92
C VAL A 410 -15.24 -17.81 5.18
N TYR A 411 -14.37 -17.17 5.98
CA TYR A 411 -13.89 -17.75 7.23
C TYR A 411 -15.01 -17.89 8.26
N LEU A 412 -15.87 -16.88 8.40
CA LEU A 412 -17.00 -16.89 9.35
C LEU A 412 -18.00 -17.98 9.00
N LEU A 413 -18.36 -18.10 7.72
CA LEU A 413 -19.27 -19.15 7.26
C LEU A 413 -18.71 -20.55 7.56
N LEU A 414 -17.47 -20.82 7.14
CA LEU A 414 -16.87 -22.15 7.30
C LEU A 414 -16.55 -22.47 8.78
N CYS A 415 -16.11 -21.49 9.55
CA CYS A 415 -15.93 -21.67 11.00
C CYS A 415 -17.25 -21.95 11.70
N GLY A 416 -18.31 -21.20 11.41
CA GLY A 416 -19.64 -21.41 11.98
C GLY A 416 -20.28 -22.74 11.57
N ALA A 417 -19.98 -23.18 10.32
CA ALA A 417 -20.49 -24.41 9.79
C ALA A 417 -19.80 -25.68 10.33
N PHE A 418 -18.48 -25.67 10.46
CA PHE A 418 -17.71 -26.91 10.62
C PHE A 418 -16.79 -26.93 11.84
N VAL A 419 -16.47 -25.78 12.45
CA VAL A 419 -15.61 -25.71 13.65
C VAL A 419 -16.48 -25.81 14.91
N PRO A 420 -16.26 -26.80 15.79
CA PRO A 420 -17.05 -26.93 17.02
C PRO A 420 -16.80 -25.74 17.95
N ASN A 421 -17.89 -25.23 18.54
CA ASN A 421 -17.86 -24.08 19.44
C ASN A 421 -17.50 -24.51 20.89
N VAL A 422 -16.25 -24.99 21.07
CA VAL A 422 -15.73 -25.42 22.37
C VAL A 422 -14.75 -24.38 22.94
N PRO A 423 -14.70 -24.21 24.28
CA PRO A 423 -13.70 -23.35 24.90
C PRO A 423 -12.30 -24.02 24.85
N VAL A 424 -11.26 -23.24 24.60
CA VAL A 424 -9.87 -23.71 24.52
C VAL A 424 -9.02 -23.01 25.59
N GLY A 425 -8.75 -23.71 26.66
CA GLY A 425 -7.92 -23.23 27.76
C GLY A 425 -8.58 -22.18 28.66
N LEU A 426 -9.10 -21.10 28.10
CA LEU A 426 -9.80 -20.04 28.82
C LEU A 426 -11.30 -20.04 28.50
N PRO A 427 -12.20 -19.74 29.47
CA PRO A 427 -13.66 -19.84 29.26
C PRO A 427 -14.20 -18.91 28.15
N TRP A 428 -13.53 -17.79 27.91
CA TRP A 428 -13.91 -16.81 26.91
C TRP A 428 -13.24 -17.04 25.54
N LEU A 429 -12.20 -17.91 25.45
CA LEU A 429 -11.52 -18.21 24.20
C LEU A 429 -12.14 -19.42 23.52
N ARG A 430 -12.85 -19.21 22.42
CA ARG A 430 -13.54 -20.25 21.65
C ARG A 430 -12.68 -20.73 20.47
N LEU A 431 -12.79 -22.02 20.13
CA LEU A 431 -12.04 -22.63 19.03
C LEU A 431 -12.23 -21.90 17.68
N PRO A 432 -13.45 -21.46 17.27
CA PRO A 432 -13.61 -20.67 16.04
C PRO A 432 -12.79 -19.38 16.03
N ALA A 433 -12.69 -18.67 17.15
CA ALA A 433 -11.88 -17.46 17.24
C ALA A 433 -10.39 -17.75 17.05
N LEU A 434 -9.90 -18.87 17.59
CA LEU A 434 -8.53 -19.33 17.42
C LEU A 434 -8.24 -19.71 15.97
N VAL A 435 -9.18 -20.40 15.31
CA VAL A 435 -9.07 -20.76 13.89
C VAL A 435 -9.03 -19.49 13.03
N LEU A 436 -9.91 -18.51 13.29
CA LEU A 436 -9.88 -17.21 12.60
C LEU A 436 -8.53 -16.51 12.78
N ALA A 437 -8.05 -16.41 14.01
CA ALA A 437 -6.73 -15.82 14.29
C ALA A 437 -5.59 -16.55 13.58
N SER A 438 -5.66 -17.90 13.49
CA SER A 438 -4.67 -18.70 12.78
C SER A 438 -4.66 -18.43 11.27
N MET A 439 -5.81 -18.11 10.63
CA MET A 439 -5.85 -17.75 9.21
C MET A 439 -5.11 -16.43 8.92
N TYR A 440 -5.24 -15.45 9.82
CA TYR A 440 -4.43 -14.21 9.73
C TYR A 440 -2.94 -14.49 9.96
N ALA A 441 -2.62 -15.32 10.94
CA ALA A 441 -1.23 -15.73 11.21
C ALA A 441 -0.60 -16.46 10.01
N VAL A 442 -1.35 -17.36 9.34
CA VAL A 442 -0.92 -18.03 8.11
C VAL A 442 -0.55 -17.01 7.03
N GLY A 443 -1.37 -15.98 6.81
CA GLY A 443 -1.07 -14.91 5.85
C GLY A 443 0.24 -14.17 6.18
N VAL A 444 0.42 -13.77 7.46
CA VAL A 444 1.65 -13.08 7.91
C VAL A 444 2.88 -13.97 7.78
N LEU A 445 2.78 -15.23 8.20
CA LEU A 445 3.89 -16.19 8.09
C LEU A 445 4.27 -16.48 6.64
N ALA A 446 3.28 -16.63 5.77
CA ALA A 446 3.51 -16.78 4.32
C ALA A 446 4.21 -15.55 3.74
N ALA A 447 3.75 -14.35 4.09
CA ALA A 447 4.37 -13.10 3.66
C ALA A 447 5.82 -12.99 4.13
N ALA A 448 6.08 -13.29 5.40
CA ALA A 448 7.44 -13.29 5.96
C ALA A 448 8.34 -14.32 5.26
N THR A 449 7.82 -15.54 5.03
CA THR A 449 8.58 -16.61 4.36
C THR A 449 8.88 -16.25 2.91
N VAL A 450 7.88 -15.79 2.16
CA VAL A 450 8.06 -15.39 0.76
C VAL A 450 9.02 -14.21 0.65
N SER A 451 8.88 -13.21 1.54
CA SER A 451 9.81 -12.09 1.59
C SER A 451 11.25 -12.55 1.84
N LEU A 452 11.44 -13.43 2.81
CA LEU A 452 12.76 -13.99 3.15
C LEU A 452 13.36 -14.78 1.97
N VAL A 453 12.56 -15.59 1.29
CA VAL A 453 12.99 -16.35 0.12
C VAL A 453 13.35 -15.41 -1.03
N LEU A 454 12.47 -14.49 -1.39
CA LEU A 454 12.70 -13.55 -2.50
C LEU A 454 13.89 -12.61 -2.22
N SER A 455 14.08 -12.15 -0.99
CA SER A 455 15.20 -11.28 -0.62
C SER A 455 16.56 -12.01 -0.69
N ARG A 456 16.57 -13.33 -0.56
CA ARG A 456 17.79 -14.15 -0.64
C ARG A 456 18.03 -14.79 -2.01
N THR A 457 17.02 -14.87 -2.87
CA THR A 457 17.11 -15.55 -4.18
C THR A 457 17.08 -14.63 -5.37
N VAL A 458 16.09 -13.72 -5.42
CA VAL A 458 15.83 -12.85 -6.59
C VAL A 458 16.35 -11.43 -6.33
N PHE A 459 16.14 -10.92 -5.13
CA PHE A 459 16.47 -9.56 -4.75
C PHE A 459 17.65 -9.53 -3.78
N PHE A 460 18.86 -9.81 -4.28
CA PHE A 460 20.07 -9.78 -3.46
C PHE A 460 20.41 -8.37 -2.98
N GLY A 461 20.94 -8.27 -1.78
CA GLY A 461 21.48 -7.06 -1.18
C GLY A 461 20.96 -6.83 0.24
N PRO A 462 21.71 -6.10 1.08
CA PRO A 462 21.24 -5.71 2.39
C PRO A 462 20.08 -4.73 2.27
N PRO A 463 19.08 -4.81 3.18
CA PRO A 463 18.06 -3.77 3.28
C PRO A 463 18.74 -2.44 3.59
N GLN A 464 18.22 -1.35 3.03
CA GLN A 464 18.77 -0.03 3.36
C GLN A 464 18.51 0.30 4.83
N PRO A 465 19.48 0.94 5.52
CA PRO A 465 19.27 1.36 6.90
C PRO A 465 18.07 2.33 6.94
N PHE A 466 17.14 2.03 7.82
CA PHE A 466 15.95 2.85 8.02
C PHE A 466 16.34 4.09 8.83
N VAL A 467 16.60 5.16 8.12
CA VAL A 467 16.82 6.48 8.72
C VAL A 467 15.58 7.32 8.44
N MET A 468 14.74 7.51 9.46
CA MET A 468 13.56 8.34 9.38
C MET A 468 13.53 9.35 10.52
N GLU A 469 13.39 10.62 10.16
CA GLU A 469 13.09 11.66 11.13
C GLU A 469 11.65 11.47 11.60
N LEU A 470 11.46 11.34 12.92
CA LEU A 470 10.12 11.29 13.48
C LEU A 470 9.47 12.67 13.34
N PRO A 471 8.39 12.81 12.55
CA PRO A 471 7.71 14.09 12.40
C PRO A 471 7.15 14.55 13.75
N GLY A 472 7.19 15.86 14.02
CA GLY A 472 6.56 16.41 15.22
C GLY A 472 5.06 16.07 15.28
N TRP A 473 4.52 15.90 16.48
CA TRP A 473 3.09 15.69 16.69
C TRP A 473 2.29 16.90 16.20
N ARG A 474 1.34 16.66 15.30
CA ARG A 474 0.47 17.71 14.72
C ARG A 474 -0.96 17.18 14.62
N TRP A 475 -1.92 18.05 14.88
CA TRP A 475 -3.31 17.73 14.57
C TRP A 475 -3.50 17.74 13.06
N PRO A 476 -4.01 16.65 12.45
CA PRO A 476 -4.24 16.60 11.02
C PRO A 476 -5.35 17.60 10.64
N ARG A 477 -5.14 18.34 9.56
CA ARG A 477 -6.15 19.27 9.03
C ARG A 477 -7.30 18.49 8.41
N PRO A 478 -8.57 18.67 8.88
CA PRO A 478 -9.70 17.85 8.40
C PRO A 478 -9.91 17.93 6.90
N ALA A 479 -9.69 19.10 6.28
CA ALA A 479 -9.81 19.27 4.84
C ALA A 479 -8.82 18.39 4.05
N VAL A 480 -7.57 18.28 4.50
CA VAL A 480 -6.55 17.45 3.85
C VAL A 480 -6.87 15.96 4.01
N VAL A 481 -7.35 15.56 5.19
CA VAL A 481 -7.75 14.18 5.48
C VAL A 481 -8.91 13.78 4.57
N LEU A 482 -9.93 14.62 4.45
CA LEU A 482 -11.11 14.35 3.61
C LEU A 482 -10.75 14.32 2.12
N GLU A 483 -9.89 15.22 1.67
CA GLU A 483 -9.43 15.26 0.28
C GLU A 483 -8.66 13.98 -0.09
N ARG A 484 -7.71 13.54 0.76
CA ARG A 484 -6.99 12.27 0.55
C ARG A 484 -7.93 11.07 0.52
N ALA A 485 -8.91 11.01 1.43
CA ALA A 485 -9.91 9.94 1.42
C ALA A 485 -10.74 9.95 0.13
N ARG A 486 -11.18 11.13 -0.34
CA ARG A 486 -11.92 11.29 -1.61
C ARG A 486 -11.10 10.85 -2.81
N GLU A 487 -9.84 11.28 -2.91
CA GLU A 487 -8.94 10.89 -4.00
C GLU A 487 -8.70 9.38 -4.03
N ALA A 488 -8.50 8.76 -2.88
CA ALA A 488 -8.30 7.34 -2.75
C ALA A 488 -9.54 6.53 -3.18
N VAL A 489 -10.74 6.95 -2.75
CA VAL A 489 -12.02 6.35 -3.18
C VAL A 489 -12.22 6.51 -4.68
N TRP A 490 -11.97 7.70 -5.22
CA TRP A 490 -12.10 7.95 -6.66
C TRP A 490 -11.13 7.09 -7.48
N SER A 491 -9.89 7.03 -7.06
CA SER A 491 -8.87 6.16 -7.67
C SER A 491 -9.25 4.68 -7.62
N PHE A 492 -9.86 4.22 -6.51
CA PHE A 492 -10.37 2.85 -6.41
C PHE A 492 -11.49 2.60 -7.41
N LEU A 493 -12.49 3.48 -7.49
CA LEU A 493 -13.62 3.34 -8.42
C LEU A 493 -13.16 3.31 -9.89
N GLN A 494 -12.25 4.20 -10.27
CA GLN A 494 -11.74 4.27 -11.63
C GLN A 494 -10.85 3.06 -12.00
N ASN A 495 -9.99 2.62 -11.11
CA ASN A 495 -8.98 1.61 -11.43
C ASN A 495 -9.43 0.19 -11.13
N ALA A 496 -10.08 -0.02 -10.00
CA ALA A 496 -10.52 -1.35 -9.57
C ALA A 496 -11.99 -1.60 -9.91
N GLY A 497 -12.86 -0.62 -9.72
CA GLY A 497 -14.30 -0.78 -9.93
C GLY A 497 -14.64 -1.15 -11.36
N THR A 498 -14.09 -0.43 -12.33
CA THR A 498 -14.34 -0.71 -13.77
C THR A 498 -13.91 -2.13 -14.17
N LEU A 499 -12.78 -2.59 -13.63
CA LEU A 499 -12.30 -3.94 -13.91
C LEU A 499 -13.19 -5.01 -13.26
N ILE A 500 -13.59 -4.80 -11.99
CA ILE A 500 -14.45 -5.76 -11.28
C ILE A 500 -15.76 -5.92 -12.05
N VAL A 501 -16.40 -4.83 -12.46
CA VAL A 501 -17.63 -4.87 -13.27
C VAL A 501 -17.41 -5.63 -14.59
N ALA A 502 -16.33 -5.33 -15.31
CA ALA A 502 -16.04 -6.00 -16.58
C ALA A 502 -15.85 -7.51 -16.38
N VAL A 503 -15.07 -7.91 -15.37
CA VAL A 503 -14.84 -9.35 -15.09
C VAL A 503 -16.11 -10.02 -14.54
N SER A 504 -16.94 -9.32 -13.76
CA SER A 504 -18.23 -9.83 -13.28
C SER A 504 -19.18 -10.14 -14.46
N ILE A 505 -19.24 -9.27 -15.47
CA ILE A 505 -20.01 -9.52 -16.68
C ILE A 505 -19.50 -10.78 -17.41
N VAL A 506 -18.18 -10.95 -17.51
CA VAL A 506 -17.57 -12.14 -18.13
C VAL A 506 -17.93 -13.41 -17.34
N ILE A 507 -17.82 -13.38 -16.01
CA ILE A 507 -18.18 -14.52 -15.16
C ILE A 507 -19.68 -14.82 -15.25
N TRP A 508 -20.54 -13.78 -15.27
CA TRP A 508 -21.97 -13.95 -15.52
C TRP A 508 -22.22 -14.66 -16.85
N ALA A 509 -21.58 -14.24 -17.94
CA ALA A 509 -21.72 -14.88 -19.23
C ALA A 509 -21.26 -16.35 -19.23
N LEU A 510 -20.12 -16.62 -18.56
CA LEU A 510 -19.62 -18.00 -18.39
C LEU A 510 -20.53 -18.88 -17.52
N SER A 511 -21.23 -18.31 -16.56
CA SER A 511 -22.15 -19.01 -15.68
C SER A 511 -23.54 -19.24 -16.30
N THR A 512 -23.91 -18.40 -17.28
CA THR A 512 -25.25 -18.45 -17.91
C THR A 512 -25.24 -19.25 -19.20
N TYR A 513 -24.15 -19.22 -20.01
CA TYR A 513 -24.11 -19.86 -21.31
C TYR A 513 -23.24 -21.11 -21.34
N PRO A 514 -23.61 -22.15 -22.17
CA PRO A 514 -24.82 -22.26 -22.99
C PRO A 514 -26.09 -22.49 -22.15
N HIS A 515 -27.21 -21.95 -22.59
CA HIS A 515 -28.51 -22.08 -21.92
C HIS A 515 -29.40 -22.98 -22.79
N ASP A 516 -29.43 -24.28 -22.48
CA ASP A 516 -30.29 -25.26 -23.13
C ASP A 516 -31.45 -25.61 -22.21
N THR A 517 -32.63 -25.04 -22.47
CA THR A 517 -33.82 -25.18 -21.63
C THR A 517 -34.26 -26.65 -21.53
N ASP A 518 -34.20 -27.41 -22.60
CA ASP A 518 -34.66 -28.80 -22.60
C ASP A 518 -33.73 -29.69 -21.76
N ALA A 519 -32.44 -29.46 -21.87
CA ALA A 519 -31.45 -30.16 -21.06
C ALA A 519 -31.52 -29.77 -19.56
N ILE A 520 -31.83 -28.50 -19.26
CA ILE A 520 -32.05 -28.01 -17.87
C ILE A 520 -33.27 -28.70 -17.25
N GLU A 521 -34.41 -28.76 -17.95
CA GLU A 521 -35.63 -29.42 -17.46
C GLU A 521 -35.39 -30.91 -17.28
N ALA A 522 -34.69 -31.59 -18.18
CA ALA A 522 -34.34 -33.00 -18.04
C ALA A 522 -33.46 -33.28 -16.81
N ASP A 523 -32.49 -32.37 -16.50
CA ASP A 523 -31.59 -32.47 -15.33
C ASP A 523 -32.38 -32.27 -14.03
N VAL A 524 -33.31 -31.32 -13.97
CA VAL A 524 -34.20 -31.08 -12.84
C VAL A 524 -35.11 -32.28 -12.59
N ALA A 525 -35.70 -32.84 -13.64
CA ALA A 525 -36.57 -34.03 -13.57
C ALA A 525 -35.78 -35.26 -13.07
N ALA A 526 -34.57 -35.47 -13.58
CA ALA A 526 -33.71 -36.54 -13.11
C ALA A 526 -33.29 -36.38 -11.64
N GLY A 527 -32.97 -35.12 -11.23
CA GLY A 527 -32.68 -34.79 -9.85
C GLY A 527 -33.85 -35.10 -8.91
N ARG A 528 -35.08 -34.72 -9.29
CA ARG A 528 -36.31 -35.03 -8.54
C ARG A 528 -36.53 -36.52 -8.42
N ALA A 529 -36.37 -37.26 -9.50
CA ALA A 529 -36.52 -38.73 -9.51
C ALA A 529 -35.48 -39.41 -8.61
N SER A 530 -34.24 -38.95 -8.62
CA SER A 530 -33.19 -39.49 -7.75
C SER A 530 -33.44 -39.21 -6.26
N LEU A 531 -33.93 -38.01 -5.92
CA LEU A 531 -34.31 -37.66 -4.54
C LEU A 531 -35.49 -38.52 -4.04
N ALA A 532 -36.50 -38.72 -4.88
CA ALA A 532 -37.65 -39.56 -4.56
C ALA A 532 -37.26 -41.05 -4.35
N ALA A 533 -36.35 -41.57 -5.21
CA ALA A 533 -35.83 -42.92 -5.06
C ALA A 533 -35.01 -43.10 -3.76
N ARG A 534 -34.16 -42.15 -3.42
CA ARG A 534 -33.39 -42.16 -2.16
C ARG A 534 -34.28 -42.04 -0.93
N LEU A 535 -35.34 -41.25 -1.01
CA LEU A 535 -36.31 -41.13 0.07
C LEU A 535 -37.08 -42.44 0.30
N ALA A 536 -37.40 -43.17 -0.78
CA ALA A 536 -38.07 -44.47 -0.73
C ALA A 536 -37.20 -45.60 -0.14
N GLU A 537 -35.87 -45.48 -0.27
CA GLU A 537 -34.91 -46.45 0.28
C GLU A 537 -34.59 -46.22 1.77
N LEU A 538 -34.86 -45.03 2.30
CA LEU A 538 -34.52 -44.66 3.68
C LEU A 538 -35.68 -44.97 4.64
N PRO A 539 -35.41 -45.59 5.82
CA PRO A 539 -36.43 -45.75 6.88
C PRO A 539 -36.94 -44.38 7.35
N ALA A 540 -38.26 -44.35 7.72
CA ALA A 540 -38.90 -43.11 8.19
C ALA A 540 -38.22 -42.47 9.45
N ASP A 541 -37.55 -43.29 10.25
CA ASP A 541 -36.87 -42.87 11.48
C ASP A 541 -35.40 -42.41 11.22
N ALA A 542 -34.94 -42.43 10.00
CA ALA A 542 -33.57 -41.99 9.68
C ALA A 542 -33.43 -40.48 9.80
N PRO A 543 -32.37 -39.95 10.42
CA PRO A 543 -32.17 -38.50 10.62
C PRO A 543 -32.13 -37.70 9.31
N ASP A 544 -31.80 -38.37 8.20
CA ASP A 544 -31.72 -37.74 6.87
C ASP A 544 -33.08 -37.78 6.13
N HIS A 545 -34.08 -38.56 6.60
CA HIS A 545 -35.39 -38.71 5.94
C HIS A 545 -36.20 -37.40 5.94
N GLU A 546 -36.24 -36.69 7.08
CA GLU A 546 -36.91 -35.40 7.20
C GLU A 546 -36.26 -34.33 6.30
N ALA A 547 -34.93 -34.28 6.25
CA ALA A 547 -34.22 -33.34 5.41
C ALA A 547 -34.47 -33.55 3.90
N LEU A 548 -34.46 -34.83 3.44
CA LEU A 548 -34.75 -35.18 2.06
C LEU A 548 -36.21 -34.95 1.67
N SER A 549 -37.15 -35.18 2.62
CA SER A 549 -38.60 -34.93 2.39
C SER A 549 -38.87 -33.42 2.23
N VAL A 550 -38.24 -32.58 3.05
CA VAL A 550 -38.31 -31.10 2.93
C VAL A 550 -37.69 -30.65 1.63
N GLU A 551 -36.57 -31.27 1.21
CA GLU A 551 -35.90 -30.94 -0.07
C GLU A 551 -36.79 -31.28 -1.25
N LEU A 552 -37.40 -32.46 -1.26
CA LEU A 552 -38.35 -32.87 -2.30
C LEU A 552 -39.58 -31.96 -2.35
N ALA A 553 -40.17 -31.61 -1.17
CA ALA A 553 -41.30 -30.69 -1.08
C ALA A 553 -40.93 -29.27 -1.55
N SER A 554 -39.70 -28.83 -1.35
CA SER A 554 -39.23 -27.52 -1.85
C SER A 554 -39.26 -27.41 -3.39
N LEU A 555 -39.07 -28.52 -4.10
CA LEU A 555 -39.14 -28.56 -5.57
C LEU A 555 -40.59 -28.42 -6.11
N ASP A 556 -41.61 -28.51 -5.24
CA ASP A 556 -42.99 -28.25 -5.59
C ASP A 556 -43.38 -26.77 -5.45
N THR A 557 -42.52 -25.94 -4.89
CA THR A 557 -42.69 -24.48 -4.82
C THR A 557 -42.09 -23.81 -6.04
N GLU A 558 -42.66 -22.67 -6.48
CA GLU A 558 -42.10 -21.90 -7.60
C GLU A 558 -40.67 -21.49 -7.36
N ASP A 559 -40.35 -21.03 -6.15
CA ASP A 559 -39.00 -20.56 -5.77
C ASP A 559 -37.97 -21.71 -5.77
N GLY A 560 -38.37 -22.87 -5.21
CA GLY A 560 -37.50 -24.07 -5.19
C GLY A 560 -37.24 -24.62 -6.59
N LEU A 561 -38.27 -24.65 -7.44
CA LEU A 561 -38.11 -25.05 -8.86
C LEU A 561 -37.22 -24.09 -9.63
N ALA A 562 -37.37 -22.77 -9.43
CA ALA A 562 -36.52 -21.76 -10.03
C ALA A 562 -35.07 -21.90 -9.56
N ALA A 563 -34.83 -22.19 -8.28
CA ALA A 563 -33.50 -22.46 -7.74
C ALA A 563 -32.87 -23.72 -8.34
N ALA A 564 -33.66 -24.82 -8.45
CA ALA A 564 -33.22 -26.05 -9.09
C ALA A 564 -32.81 -25.83 -10.56
N ARG A 565 -33.62 -25.07 -11.32
CA ARG A 565 -33.32 -24.68 -12.71
C ARG A 565 -32.04 -23.88 -12.81
N ARG A 566 -31.82 -22.88 -11.94
CA ARG A 566 -30.58 -22.11 -11.88
C ARG A 566 -29.37 -23.00 -11.62
N GLY A 567 -29.45 -23.91 -10.65
CA GLY A 567 -28.40 -24.88 -10.38
C GLY A 567 -28.11 -25.84 -11.54
N ALA A 568 -29.16 -26.32 -12.24
CA ALA A 568 -29.01 -27.16 -13.43
C ALA A 568 -28.35 -26.38 -14.58
N ALA A 569 -28.78 -25.15 -14.85
CA ALA A 569 -28.17 -24.25 -15.84
C ALA A 569 -26.68 -24.04 -15.56
N GLN A 570 -26.30 -23.80 -14.30
CA GLN A 570 -24.92 -23.59 -13.93
C GLN A 570 -24.06 -24.87 -14.11
N ARG A 571 -24.61 -26.06 -13.83
CA ARG A 571 -23.92 -27.32 -14.10
C ARG A 571 -23.61 -27.52 -15.59
N GLN A 572 -24.43 -27.01 -16.49
CA GLN A 572 -24.26 -27.13 -17.94
C GLN A 572 -23.43 -25.99 -18.53
N SER A 573 -23.30 -24.87 -17.82
CA SER A 573 -22.60 -23.68 -18.23
C SER A 573 -21.11 -23.92 -18.54
N LEU A 574 -20.49 -22.96 -19.24
CA LEU A 574 -19.03 -22.99 -19.48
C LEU A 574 -18.26 -23.03 -18.16
N LEU A 575 -18.71 -22.27 -17.15
CA LEU A 575 -18.10 -22.27 -15.82
C LEU A 575 -18.19 -23.66 -15.17
N GLY A 576 -19.34 -24.34 -15.27
CA GLY A 576 -19.51 -25.70 -14.79
C GLY A 576 -18.63 -26.74 -15.50
N ARG A 577 -18.42 -26.58 -16.81
CA ARG A 577 -17.47 -27.39 -17.58
C ARG A 577 -16.04 -27.15 -17.17
N MET A 578 -15.65 -25.89 -16.94
CA MET A 578 -14.33 -25.53 -16.41
C MET A 578 -14.09 -26.12 -15.02
N GLY A 579 -15.10 -26.09 -14.13
CA GLY A 579 -15.03 -26.72 -12.82
C GLY A 579 -14.72 -28.20 -12.88
N ARG A 580 -15.40 -28.95 -13.77
CA ARG A 580 -15.13 -30.38 -14.00
C ARG A 580 -13.74 -30.63 -14.62
N LEU A 581 -13.27 -29.74 -15.49
CA LEU A 581 -11.91 -29.83 -16.05
C LEU A 581 -10.84 -29.64 -14.95
N VAL A 582 -11.11 -28.78 -13.96
CA VAL A 582 -10.20 -28.48 -12.86
C VAL A 582 -10.34 -29.48 -11.70
N GLU A 583 -11.43 -30.27 -11.66
CA GLU A 583 -11.68 -31.25 -10.58
C GLU A 583 -10.50 -32.18 -10.29
N PRO A 584 -9.79 -32.76 -11.26
CA PRO A 584 -8.62 -33.60 -10.98
C PRO A 584 -7.52 -32.90 -10.21
N LEU A 585 -7.37 -31.57 -10.40
CA LEU A 585 -6.38 -30.74 -9.71
C LEU A 585 -6.81 -30.37 -8.29
N VAL A 586 -8.12 -30.25 -8.03
CA VAL A 586 -8.63 -29.84 -6.72
C VAL A 586 -9.07 -31.04 -5.86
N ARG A 587 -9.29 -32.20 -6.45
CA ARG A 587 -9.64 -33.44 -5.75
C ARG A 587 -8.63 -33.86 -4.66
N PRO A 588 -7.31 -33.70 -4.83
CA PRO A 588 -6.33 -33.94 -3.77
C PRO A 588 -6.47 -33.02 -2.55
N LEU A 589 -7.17 -31.87 -2.68
CA LEU A 589 -7.51 -30.96 -1.60
C LEU A 589 -8.81 -31.36 -0.88
N GLY A 590 -9.47 -32.45 -1.33
CA GLY A 590 -10.77 -32.89 -0.86
C GLY A 590 -11.97 -32.13 -1.48
N TRP A 591 -11.75 -31.42 -2.59
CA TRP A 591 -12.75 -30.59 -3.26
C TRP A 591 -13.38 -31.29 -4.45
N ASP A 592 -14.66 -31.07 -4.63
CA ASP A 592 -15.40 -31.47 -5.84
C ASP A 592 -15.34 -30.38 -6.93
N TRP A 593 -15.90 -30.64 -8.09
CA TRP A 593 -15.97 -29.69 -9.19
C TRP A 593 -16.74 -28.41 -8.82
N ARG A 594 -17.72 -28.47 -7.88
CA ARG A 594 -18.53 -27.32 -7.42
C ARG A 594 -17.67 -26.31 -6.70
N LEU A 595 -16.81 -26.79 -5.79
CA LEU A 595 -15.81 -25.96 -5.12
C LEU A 595 -14.77 -25.38 -6.11
N GLY A 596 -14.40 -26.18 -7.12
CA GLY A 596 -13.54 -25.70 -8.23
C GLY A 596 -14.20 -24.56 -9.00
N CYS A 597 -15.50 -24.70 -9.35
CA CYS A 597 -16.27 -23.60 -9.95
C CYS A 597 -16.30 -22.35 -9.10
N ALA A 598 -16.62 -22.50 -7.81
CA ALA A 598 -16.70 -21.38 -6.89
C ALA A 598 -15.35 -20.65 -6.73
N ALA A 599 -14.24 -21.40 -6.73
CA ALA A 599 -12.91 -20.82 -6.71
C ALA A 599 -12.60 -20.02 -8.01
N ILE A 600 -13.00 -20.49 -9.18
CA ILE A 600 -12.85 -19.77 -10.45
C ILE A 600 -13.76 -18.52 -10.46
N ALA A 601 -15.02 -18.66 -10.07
CA ALA A 601 -16.00 -17.57 -10.05
C ALA A 601 -15.62 -16.44 -9.08
N SER A 602 -14.86 -16.74 -8.03
CA SER A 602 -14.40 -15.75 -7.05
C SER A 602 -13.18 -14.92 -7.50
N PHE A 603 -12.68 -15.13 -8.73
CA PHE A 603 -11.53 -14.39 -9.24
C PHE A 603 -11.75 -12.87 -9.38
N PRO A 604 -12.94 -12.34 -9.76
CA PRO A 604 -13.21 -10.91 -9.74
C PRO A 604 -13.17 -10.33 -8.33
N ALA A 605 -13.91 -10.97 -7.42
CA ALA A 605 -14.07 -10.55 -6.03
C ALA A 605 -14.31 -11.80 -5.16
N ARG A 606 -13.65 -11.87 -4.01
CA ARG A 606 -13.60 -13.09 -3.18
C ARG A 606 -14.93 -13.48 -2.55
N GLU A 607 -15.76 -12.50 -2.24
CA GLU A 607 -17.10 -12.69 -1.68
C GLU A 607 -18.05 -13.41 -2.63
N VAL A 608 -17.83 -13.35 -3.93
CA VAL A 608 -18.62 -14.04 -4.96
C VAL A 608 -18.65 -15.57 -4.74
N VAL A 609 -17.65 -16.12 -4.05
CA VAL A 609 -17.64 -17.55 -3.71
C VAL A 609 -18.87 -18.00 -2.95
N LEU A 610 -19.38 -17.17 -2.03
CA LEU A 610 -20.54 -17.52 -1.20
C LEU A 610 -21.84 -17.54 -2.03
N GLY A 611 -22.06 -16.52 -2.85
CA GLY A 611 -23.18 -16.48 -3.79
C GLY A 611 -23.12 -17.63 -4.79
N THR A 612 -21.94 -17.93 -5.35
CA THR A 612 -21.75 -19.05 -6.29
C THR A 612 -22.07 -20.40 -5.62
N LEU A 613 -21.62 -20.61 -4.38
CA LEU A 613 -21.97 -21.81 -3.62
C LEU A 613 -23.48 -21.88 -3.35
N GLY A 614 -24.12 -20.77 -2.99
CA GLY A 614 -25.57 -20.69 -2.81
C GLY A 614 -26.33 -21.14 -4.06
N VAL A 615 -25.97 -20.63 -5.22
CA VAL A 615 -26.60 -20.98 -6.50
C VAL A 615 -26.34 -22.43 -6.87
N ILE A 616 -25.08 -22.93 -6.76
CA ILE A 616 -24.74 -24.31 -7.14
C ILE A 616 -25.46 -25.34 -6.24
N TYR A 617 -25.66 -24.99 -4.95
CA TYR A 617 -26.35 -25.88 -4.02
C TYR A 617 -27.88 -25.63 -3.93
N ASN A 618 -28.46 -24.96 -4.94
CA ASN A 618 -29.90 -24.73 -5.12
C ASN A 618 -30.58 -23.94 -4.01
N LEU A 619 -29.91 -22.95 -3.44
CA LEU A 619 -30.50 -22.08 -2.40
C LEU A 619 -30.96 -20.71 -2.96
N GLY A 620 -30.73 -20.45 -4.26
CA GLY A 620 -30.93 -19.12 -4.84
C GLY A 620 -29.85 -18.11 -4.43
N ASP A 621 -30.13 -16.84 -4.59
CA ASP A 621 -29.27 -15.78 -4.04
C ASP A 621 -29.41 -15.77 -2.53
N VAL A 622 -28.37 -16.22 -1.86
CA VAL A 622 -28.28 -16.19 -0.41
C VAL A 622 -27.51 -14.93 -0.05
N ASP A 623 -28.18 -13.98 0.58
CA ASP A 623 -27.47 -12.87 1.22
C ASP A 623 -26.72 -13.41 2.45
N PRO A 624 -25.37 -13.37 2.46
CA PRO A 624 -24.58 -13.82 3.61
C PRO A 624 -24.81 -12.96 4.86
N GLY A 625 -25.43 -11.79 4.73
CA GLY A 625 -25.81 -10.90 5.82
C GLY A 625 -27.09 -11.31 6.57
N GLU A 626 -27.95 -12.11 5.96
CA GLU A 626 -29.17 -12.64 6.63
C GLU A 626 -28.86 -13.92 7.41
N GLU A 627 -29.15 -13.92 8.72
CA GLU A 627 -28.97 -15.10 9.58
C GLU A 627 -29.74 -16.33 9.08
N ALA A 628 -30.91 -16.12 8.49
CA ALA A 628 -31.76 -17.20 7.93
C ALA A 628 -31.10 -17.81 6.66
N GLY A 629 -30.57 -16.99 5.76
CA GLY A 629 -29.89 -17.42 4.54
C GLY A 629 -28.60 -18.17 4.85
N ALA A 630 -27.75 -17.60 5.71
CA ALA A 630 -26.50 -18.23 6.15
C ALA A 630 -26.76 -19.60 6.82
N SER A 631 -27.79 -19.73 7.65
CA SER A 631 -28.12 -21.00 8.32
C SER A 631 -28.66 -22.05 7.35
N ALA A 632 -29.40 -21.66 6.30
CA ALA A 632 -29.84 -22.55 5.23
C ALA A 632 -28.65 -23.08 4.40
N LEU A 633 -27.72 -22.18 4.01
CA LEU A 633 -26.51 -22.57 3.30
C LEU A 633 -25.66 -23.55 4.12
N VAL A 634 -25.45 -23.29 5.41
CA VAL A 634 -24.71 -24.20 6.31
C VAL A 634 -25.34 -25.59 6.34
N ARG A 635 -26.69 -25.70 6.47
CA ARG A 635 -27.36 -26.99 6.44
C ARG A 635 -27.12 -27.75 5.13
N ARG A 636 -27.22 -27.06 3.97
CA ARG A 636 -26.99 -27.65 2.66
C ARG A 636 -25.55 -28.09 2.47
N LEU A 637 -24.56 -27.27 2.85
CA LEU A 637 -23.15 -27.63 2.78
C LEU A 637 -22.84 -28.86 3.65
N ARG A 638 -23.43 -28.98 4.83
CA ARG A 638 -23.28 -30.18 5.69
C ARG A 638 -23.88 -31.44 5.10
N ALA A 639 -24.97 -31.30 4.32
CA ALA A 639 -25.67 -32.43 3.68
C ALA A 639 -25.05 -32.79 2.30
N ALA A 640 -24.24 -31.96 1.73
CA ALA A 640 -23.66 -32.16 0.39
C ALA A 640 -22.79 -33.41 0.31
N THR A 641 -23.07 -34.28 -0.70
CA THR A 641 -22.34 -35.52 -0.96
C THR A 641 -21.65 -35.50 -2.32
N TRP A 642 -20.59 -36.28 -2.48
CA TRP A 642 -19.93 -36.51 -3.76
C TRP A 642 -20.91 -37.18 -4.72
N ASP A 643 -20.88 -36.76 -5.99
CA ASP A 643 -21.77 -37.31 -7.01
C ASP A 643 -21.64 -38.83 -7.08
N GLY A 644 -22.79 -39.52 -6.98
CA GLY A 644 -22.84 -40.98 -7.05
C GLY A 644 -22.38 -41.73 -5.78
N THR A 645 -22.10 -41.01 -4.69
CA THR A 645 -21.66 -41.64 -3.42
C THR A 645 -22.36 -41.02 -2.23
N ASN A 646 -22.39 -41.76 -1.09
CA ASN A 646 -22.91 -41.25 0.18
C ASN A 646 -21.86 -40.50 1.03
N ARG A 647 -20.68 -40.24 0.47
CA ARG A 647 -19.55 -39.55 1.16
C ARG A 647 -19.80 -38.07 1.18
N ARG A 648 -19.77 -37.45 2.37
CA ARG A 648 -19.89 -35.98 2.49
C ARG A 648 -18.72 -35.26 1.81
N VAL A 649 -19.03 -34.18 1.10
CA VAL A 649 -18.00 -33.28 0.48
C VAL A 649 -17.37 -32.45 1.56
N PHE A 650 -18.17 -31.80 2.40
CA PHE A 650 -17.67 -30.88 3.41
C PHE A 650 -17.43 -31.60 4.74
N THR A 651 -16.18 -31.68 5.13
CA THR A 651 -15.70 -32.15 6.43
C THR A 651 -14.83 -31.06 7.04
N LEU A 652 -14.50 -31.15 8.34
CA LEU A 652 -13.62 -30.18 8.99
C LEU A 652 -12.26 -30.02 8.26
N PRO A 653 -11.57 -31.09 7.82
CA PRO A 653 -10.35 -30.96 7.00
C PRO A 653 -10.57 -30.23 5.68
N VAL A 654 -11.71 -30.44 5.01
CA VAL A 654 -12.05 -29.74 3.76
C VAL A 654 -12.30 -28.25 4.04
N ALA A 655 -13.06 -27.92 5.08
CA ALA A 655 -13.33 -26.54 5.45
C ALA A 655 -12.01 -25.78 5.78
N LEU A 656 -11.10 -26.40 6.53
CA LEU A 656 -9.78 -25.83 6.81
C LEU A 656 -8.94 -25.68 5.54
N SER A 657 -8.98 -26.66 4.63
CA SER A 657 -8.30 -26.61 3.33
C SER A 657 -8.77 -25.42 2.48
N ILE A 658 -10.10 -25.21 2.43
CA ILE A 658 -10.70 -24.06 1.73
C ILE A 658 -10.22 -22.75 2.37
N MET A 659 -10.31 -22.62 3.69
CA MET A 659 -9.89 -21.41 4.39
C MET A 659 -8.41 -21.08 4.14
N VAL A 660 -7.52 -22.06 4.20
CA VAL A 660 -6.08 -21.89 3.93
C VAL A 660 -5.82 -21.51 2.47
N PHE A 661 -6.53 -22.13 1.52
CA PHE A 661 -6.43 -21.76 0.11
C PHE A 661 -6.81 -20.29 -0.10
N PHE A 662 -7.99 -19.89 0.41
CA PHE A 662 -8.47 -18.51 0.31
C PHE A 662 -7.58 -17.51 1.11
N ALA A 663 -6.87 -17.99 2.13
CA ALA A 663 -5.87 -17.17 2.83
C ALA A 663 -4.65 -16.80 1.96
N LEU A 664 -4.25 -17.68 1.05
CA LEU A 664 -2.99 -17.54 0.33
C LEU A 664 -3.15 -17.25 -1.18
N CYS A 665 -4.29 -17.57 -1.78
CA CYS A 665 -4.50 -17.43 -3.22
C CYS A 665 -4.58 -15.97 -3.70
N ALA A 666 -4.25 -15.76 -4.98
CA ALA A 666 -4.30 -14.45 -5.66
C ALA A 666 -5.66 -14.22 -6.32
N GLN A 667 -6.75 -14.25 -5.54
CA GLN A 667 -8.11 -14.06 -6.07
C GLN A 667 -8.57 -12.62 -5.93
N CYS A 668 -7.99 -11.72 -6.71
CA CYS A 668 -8.49 -10.36 -6.91
C CYS A 668 -7.86 -9.83 -8.20
N ALA A 669 -8.63 -9.82 -9.28
CA ALA A 669 -8.17 -9.36 -10.60
C ALA A 669 -7.63 -7.92 -10.53
N SER A 670 -8.31 -7.05 -9.77
CA SER A 670 -7.90 -5.65 -9.59
C SER A 670 -6.53 -5.52 -8.93
N THR A 671 -6.18 -6.39 -7.97
CA THR A 671 -4.85 -6.39 -7.35
C THR A 671 -3.75 -6.68 -8.38
N LEU A 672 -3.96 -7.65 -9.26
CA LEU A 672 -3.00 -8.00 -10.31
C LEU A 672 -2.80 -6.86 -11.31
N VAL A 673 -3.87 -6.18 -11.71
CA VAL A 673 -3.79 -5.01 -12.60
C VAL A 673 -3.04 -3.86 -11.94
N VAL A 674 -3.29 -3.61 -10.66
CA VAL A 674 -2.57 -2.55 -9.91
C VAL A 674 -1.09 -2.91 -9.79
N ILE A 675 -0.72 -4.18 -9.53
CA ILE A 675 0.68 -4.62 -9.58
C ILE A 675 1.30 -4.31 -10.95
N GLY A 676 0.61 -4.63 -12.05
CA GLY A 676 1.10 -4.36 -13.40
C GLY A 676 1.35 -2.86 -13.66
N ARG A 677 0.44 -2.00 -13.20
CA ARG A 677 0.56 -0.53 -13.33
C ARG A 677 1.70 0.03 -12.47
N GLU A 678 1.82 -0.41 -11.22
CA GLU A 678 2.85 0.08 -10.29
C GLU A 678 4.26 -0.40 -10.65
N THR A 679 4.36 -1.56 -11.28
CA THR A 679 5.66 -2.11 -11.71
C THR A 679 6.01 -1.78 -13.16
N GLY A 680 5.05 -1.25 -13.94
CA GLY A 680 5.23 -1.00 -15.38
C GLY A 680 5.43 -2.27 -16.22
N SER A 681 5.12 -3.46 -15.68
CA SER A 681 5.37 -4.75 -16.34
C SER A 681 4.29 -5.77 -16.01
N TRP A 682 3.80 -6.48 -17.02
CA TRP A 682 2.86 -7.58 -16.86
C TRP A 682 3.49 -8.90 -16.38
N VAL A 683 4.80 -8.98 -16.34
CA VAL A 683 5.53 -10.15 -15.80
C VAL A 683 5.23 -10.34 -14.31
N TRP A 684 5.25 -9.26 -13.54
CA TRP A 684 5.06 -9.31 -12.08
C TRP A 684 3.67 -9.75 -11.64
N PRO A 685 2.56 -9.29 -12.25
CA PRO A 685 1.24 -9.86 -12.02
C PRO A 685 1.18 -11.37 -12.26
N VAL A 686 1.75 -11.86 -13.37
CA VAL A 686 1.78 -13.28 -13.69
C VAL A 686 2.60 -14.07 -12.68
N VAL A 687 3.77 -13.57 -12.30
CA VAL A 687 4.60 -14.16 -11.23
C VAL A 687 3.83 -14.22 -9.92
N THR A 688 3.16 -13.11 -9.53
CA THR A 688 2.38 -13.05 -8.30
C THR A 688 1.23 -14.05 -8.31
N PHE A 689 0.46 -14.10 -9.39
CA PHE A 689 -0.63 -15.06 -9.54
C PHE A 689 -0.15 -16.51 -9.44
N THR A 690 0.95 -16.81 -10.13
CA THR A 690 1.48 -18.18 -10.19
C THR A 690 2.00 -18.64 -8.84
N TYR A 691 2.89 -17.87 -8.18
CA TYR A 691 3.45 -18.31 -6.90
C TYR A 691 2.41 -18.38 -5.78
N MET A 692 1.46 -17.42 -5.74
CA MET A 692 0.41 -17.42 -4.73
C MET A 692 -0.55 -18.60 -4.94
N THR A 693 -0.91 -18.91 -6.19
CA THR A 693 -1.79 -20.06 -6.50
C THR A 693 -1.10 -21.39 -6.15
N VAL A 694 0.16 -21.55 -6.50
CA VAL A 694 0.94 -22.76 -6.15
C VAL A 694 1.09 -22.88 -4.64
N LEU A 695 1.43 -21.79 -3.94
CA LEU A 695 1.56 -21.78 -2.48
C LEU A 695 0.22 -22.13 -1.80
N ALA A 696 -0.88 -21.54 -2.26
CA ALA A 696 -2.22 -21.80 -1.77
C ALA A 696 -2.62 -23.27 -1.97
N TRP A 697 -2.35 -23.83 -3.15
CA TRP A 697 -2.62 -25.23 -3.45
C TRP A 697 -1.83 -26.17 -2.55
N LEU A 698 -0.51 -25.96 -2.41
CA LEU A 698 0.36 -26.78 -1.56
C LEU A 698 -0.05 -26.73 -0.10
N ALA A 699 -0.36 -25.54 0.42
CA ALA A 699 -0.77 -25.37 1.80
C ALA A 699 -2.15 -26.00 2.07
N ALA A 700 -3.11 -25.84 1.15
CA ALA A 700 -4.43 -26.47 1.23
C ALA A 700 -4.35 -28.00 1.15
N PHE A 701 -3.50 -28.52 0.24
CA PHE A 701 -3.21 -29.94 0.12
C PHE A 701 -2.64 -30.50 1.45
N ALA A 702 -1.61 -29.86 1.99
CA ALA A 702 -1.04 -30.28 3.25
C ALA A 702 -2.05 -30.25 4.39
N THR A 703 -2.87 -29.19 4.47
CA THR A 703 -3.94 -29.05 5.47
C THR A 703 -4.96 -30.19 5.38
N TYR A 704 -5.40 -30.51 4.17
CA TYR A 704 -6.36 -31.60 3.95
C TYR A 704 -5.76 -32.96 4.30
N GLN A 705 -4.55 -33.29 3.80
CA GLN A 705 -3.91 -34.58 4.04
C GLN A 705 -3.56 -34.80 5.51
N ILE A 706 -3.08 -33.75 6.19
CA ILE A 706 -2.78 -33.83 7.63
C ILE A 706 -4.10 -33.92 8.42
N GLY A 707 -5.08 -33.08 8.07
CA GLY A 707 -6.38 -33.05 8.75
C GLY A 707 -7.12 -34.38 8.65
N THR A 708 -7.12 -35.04 7.50
CA THR A 708 -7.73 -36.36 7.33
C THR A 708 -7.02 -37.49 8.08
N ARG A 709 -5.69 -37.37 8.30
CA ARG A 709 -4.94 -38.36 9.09
C ARG A 709 -5.10 -38.19 10.60
N LEU A 710 -5.37 -36.95 11.05
CA LEU A 710 -5.51 -36.62 12.47
C LEU A 710 -6.95 -36.74 12.99
N LEU A 711 -7.92 -36.46 12.12
CA LEU A 711 -9.34 -36.32 12.48
C LEU A 711 -10.24 -37.41 11.82
N GLY A 712 -9.75 -38.13 10.85
CA GLY A 712 -10.38 -39.26 10.20
C GLY A 712 -9.72 -40.51 10.63
#